data_63a7493e3ad6223836f05bfd490fa786
#
_entry.id   63a7493e3ad6223836f05bfd490fa786
#
_cell.length_a   1.000
_cell.length_b   1.000
_cell.length_c   1.000
_cell.angle_alpha   90.00
_cell.angle_beta   90.00
_cell.angle_gamma   90.00
#
_symmetry.space_group_name_H-M   'P 1'
#
loop_
_entity.id
_entity.type
_entity.pdbx_description
1 polymer ?
#
loop_
_entity_poly.entity_id
_entity_poly.type
_entity_poly.pdbx_seq_one_letter_code
_entity_poly.pdbx_strand_id
1 'polypeptide(L)'
;MVALSIVLVFLLALSRGESELDAKTSSPQEATQRGSPDLSLPGSCQPAPSCQKCILSHPSCAWCKQLNFTASGEAEARRCASREELLARGCPPEELEEPRGRQEVLQDEPLSQDTRGEGATQLAPQRVRVTLRLGEPQQLRVRFRRAEGYPVDLYYLMDLSYSMKDDLERVRQLGHALLVRLQEVTHSVRIGFGSFVDKTVLPFVSTVPSKLRHPCPTRLERCQPPFSFRHVLSLTGDAKAFEQEVGRQSVSGNLDSPEGGFDAILQAALCQEQIGWRNVSRLLVFTSDDTFHTAGDGKLGGIFMPSDGHCHLDSDGLYSRSPEFDYPSVGQVAQALSAANIQPIFAVTSATLPVYQELSKLIPKSAVGELSEDSSNVVQLIMDAYNRLSSTVTLEHEHALLPSGVHISYESQCGDPEKRQGETGDRGQCNHVRINQMVNFLVTLQATHCLTEPHLLRFRARGFSEELTVELHTLCDCNCNDTQLQAPHCSDGLGHLQCGVCSCVPGRLGRLCECSEAELSSPDLESGCRASNGTGPLCSGRGRCQCGRCTCSGQSSGRLCECDDASCERHEGILCGGFGHCQCGVCHCHANRTGRACECSGDMDGCVSPEGGLCNGHGHCKCNRCECFAGYYGALCDQCSGCKTPCERHRDCAECKAFGTGPLATNCSVDCAHANVTLALAPILDDSWCKERTQDNQLFFFLIEDEAGGMVMLRVRPLEKGADHTQIIVLGCVGGIVAVGLGLVLAYRLSVEIYDRREYRRFEKEQQRLKWKQDNNPLYKSAITTTVNPRFQQADSPTL
;
A
#
# COMPACT_ATOMS: atom_id res chain seq x y z
N MET A 1 48.71 3.91 -18.59
CA MET A 1 47.88 3.92 -19.80
C MET A 1 46.45 3.52 -19.58
N VAL A 2 46.15 2.60 -18.71
CA VAL A 2 44.75 2.19 -18.41
C VAL A 2 43.95 3.28 -17.66
N ALA A 3 44.59 4.06 -16.79
CA ALA A 3 43.95 5.17 -16.08
C ALA A 3 43.55 6.36 -16.96
N LEU A 4 44.31 6.60 -18.04
CA LEU A 4 44.03 7.67 -19.00
C LEU A 4 42.83 7.32 -19.91
N SER A 5 42.63 6.04 -20.19
CA SER A 5 41.49 5.55 -21.00
C SER A 5 40.16 5.65 -20.23
N ILE A 6 40.16 5.47 -18.93
CA ILE A 6 38.95 5.56 -18.08
C ILE A 6 38.50 7.02 -17.94
N VAL A 7 39.46 7.97 -17.81
CA VAL A 7 39.13 9.39 -17.73
C VAL A 7 38.63 9.92 -19.08
N LEU A 8 39.15 9.41 -20.19
CA LEU A 8 38.70 9.80 -21.54
C LEU A 8 37.33 9.26 -21.88
N VAL A 9 36.98 8.07 -21.38
CA VAL A 9 35.62 7.50 -21.51
C VAL A 9 34.58 8.27 -20.64
N PHE A 10 34.98 8.73 -19.46
CA PHE A 10 34.12 9.55 -18.60
C PHE A 10 33.91 10.97 -19.19
N LEU A 11 34.94 11.56 -19.79
CA LEU A 11 34.81 12.88 -20.42
C LEU A 11 34.03 12.84 -21.76
N LEU A 12 34.08 11.73 -22.49
CA LEU A 12 33.27 11.51 -23.70
C LEU A 12 31.81 11.16 -23.38
N ALA A 13 31.50 10.63 -22.16
CA ALA A 13 30.15 10.43 -21.70
C ALA A 13 29.47 11.73 -21.24
N LEU A 14 30.26 12.71 -20.76
CA LEU A 14 29.75 14.03 -20.33
C LEU A 14 29.54 15.02 -21.48
N SER A 15 30.14 14.79 -22.68
CA SER A 15 30.00 15.66 -23.85
C SER A 15 28.95 15.20 -24.89
N ARG A 16 28.18 14.13 -24.58
CA ARG A 16 27.09 13.61 -25.45
C ARG A 16 25.70 13.68 -24.79
N GLY A 17 25.52 14.49 -23.78
CA GLY A 17 24.30 14.60 -22.98
C GLY A 17 23.44 15.83 -23.25
N GLU A 18 23.55 16.48 -24.39
CA GLU A 18 22.61 17.54 -24.77
C GLU A 18 22.18 17.40 -26.21
N SER A 19 21.24 16.54 -26.49
CA SER A 19 20.17 16.70 -27.50
C SER A 19 19.34 15.43 -27.59
N GLU A 20 18.03 15.61 -27.56
CA GLU A 20 16.95 14.66 -27.85
C GLU A 20 16.77 13.51 -26.86
N LEU A 21 15.81 13.73 -25.96
CA LEU A 21 14.74 12.75 -25.73
C LEU A 21 13.65 13.37 -24.83
N ASP A 22 12.75 14.11 -25.47
CA ASP A 22 11.38 14.20 -25.00
C ASP A 22 10.74 12.81 -25.12
N ALA A 23 10.87 12.01 -24.11
CA ALA A 23 10.11 10.80 -23.94
C ALA A 23 9.68 10.72 -22.47
N LYS A 24 8.40 10.96 -22.28
CA LYS A 24 7.60 10.72 -21.10
C LYS A 24 8.17 9.62 -20.19
N THR A 25 8.85 9.99 -19.13
CA THR A 25 9.00 9.17 -17.93
C THR A 25 8.20 9.86 -16.83
N SER A 26 6.98 9.38 -16.66
CA SER A 26 6.17 9.63 -15.49
C SER A 26 6.97 9.15 -14.27
N SER A 27 7.46 10.11 -13.49
CA SER A 27 8.01 9.93 -12.16
C SER A 27 6.95 9.29 -11.24
N PRO A 28 7.28 8.28 -10.43
CA PRO A 28 6.38 7.76 -9.42
C PRO A 28 6.50 8.60 -8.13
N GLN A 29 6.03 9.85 -8.17
CA GLN A 29 5.92 10.70 -6.99
C GLN A 29 4.54 11.38 -6.90
N GLU A 30 3.48 10.64 -7.20
CA GLU A 30 2.11 11.02 -6.86
C GLU A 30 1.30 9.80 -6.41
N ALA A 31 1.74 9.20 -5.33
CA ALA A 31 1.00 8.18 -4.62
C ALA A 31 0.81 8.58 -3.15
N THR A 32 0.40 9.82 -2.92
CA THR A 32 0.02 10.26 -1.57
C THR A 32 -1.09 11.28 -1.64
N GLN A 33 -2.21 10.85 -2.20
CA GLN A 33 -3.56 11.36 -1.96
C GLN A 33 -4.53 10.51 -2.79
N ARG A 34 -4.53 9.19 -2.59
CA ARG A 34 -5.75 8.45 -2.81
C ARG A 34 -6.57 8.66 -1.54
N GLY A 35 -7.39 9.69 -1.56
CA GLY A 35 -8.63 9.66 -0.85
C GLY A 35 -9.30 8.33 -1.17
N SER A 36 -9.87 7.66 -0.18
CA SER A 36 -10.74 6.51 -0.37
C SER A 36 -11.55 6.74 -1.63
N PRO A 37 -11.61 5.80 -2.58
CA PRO A 37 -12.54 5.92 -3.68
C PRO A 37 -13.91 6.11 -3.02
N ASP A 38 -14.51 7.25 -3.26
CA ASP A 38 -15.88 7.53 -2.88
C ASP A 38 -16.72 6.53 -3.67
N LEU A 39 -17.02 5.39 -3.03
CA LEU A 39 -17.84 4.29 -3.57
C LEU A 39 -19.32 4.68 -3.59
N SER A 40 -19.62 5.98 -3.65
CA SER A 40 -20.95 6.47 -3.88
C SER A 40 -21.37 6.11 -5.31
N LEU A 41 -22.28 5.17 -5.42
CA LEU A 41 -23.09 4.95 -6.60
C LEU A 41 -23.71 6.29 -7.03
N PRO A 42 -23.93 6.56 -8.34
CA PRO A 42 -24.45 7.85 -8.83
C PRO A 42 -25.72 8.25 -8.08
N GLY A 43 -25.69 9.40 -7.48
CA GLY A 43 -26.49 9.88 -6.36
C GLY A 43 -27.97 10.13 -6.57
N SER A 44 -28.70 9.32 -7.36
CA SER A 44 -30.18 9.41 -7.39
C SER A 44 -30.81 8.07 -7.72
N CYS A 45 -31.94 7.76 -7.04
CA CYS A 45 -32.77 6.61 -7.36
C CYS A 45 -33.27 6.69 -8.79
N GLN A 46 -33.00 5.67 -9.57
CA GLN A 46 -33.55 5.57 -10.94
C GLN A 46 -34.79 4.67 -10.95
N PRO A 47 -35.78 4.99 -11.76
CA PRO A 47 -36.95 4.15 -11.92
C PRO A 47 -36.54 2.71 -12.34
N ALA A 48 -36.97 1.74 -11.57
CA ALA A 48 -36.61 0.33 -11.77
C ALA A 48 -37.88 -0.51 -11.99
N PRO A 49 -37.79 -1.55 -12.86
CA PRO A 49 -38.98 -2.33 -13.23
C PRO A 49 -39.48 -3.28 -12.13
N SER A 50 -38.68 -3.50 -11.06
CA SER A 50 -39.06 -4.38 -9.96
C SER A 50 -38.45 -3.86 -8.65
N CYS A 51 -39.05 -4.26 -7.52
CA CYS A 51 -38.60 -3.93 -6.20
C CYS A 51 -37.10 -4.32 -6.00
N GLN A 52 -36.72 -5.54 -6.36
CA GLN A 52 -35.34 -6.02 -6.26
C GLN A 52 -34.38 -5.11 -7.02
N LYS A 53 -34.64 -4.77 -8.28
CA LYS A 53 -33.78 -3.88 -9.06
C LYS A 53 -33.72 -2.47 -8.46
N CYS A 54 -34.80 -2.02 -7.82
CA CYS A 54 -34.85 -0.74 -7.12
C CYS A 54 -33.90 -0.71 -5.95
N ILE A 55 -34.03 -1.65 -5.02
CA ILE A 55 -33.19 -1.67 -3.80
C ILE A 55 -31.72 -1.93 -4.07
N LEU A 56 -31.41 -2.56 -5.21
CA LEU A 56 -30.03 -2.80 -5.65
C LEU A 56 -29.40 -1.61 -6.38
N SER A 57 -30.20 -0.63 -6.82
CA SER A 57 -29.68 0.50 -7.59
C SER A 57 -28.93 1.52 -6.73
N HIS A 58 -29.44 1.82 -5.53
CA HIS A 58 -28.80 2.74 -4.59
C HIS A 58 -29.32 2.52 -3.16
N PRO A 59 -28.51 2.73 -2.10
CA PRO A 59 -28.93 2.54 -0.71
C PRO A 59 -30.05 3.49 -0.24
N SER A 60 -30.25 4.63 -0.87
CA SER A 60 -31.34 5.55 -0.56
C SER A 60 -32.66 5.21 -1.27
N CYS A 61 -32.67 4.20 -2.14
CA CYS A 61 -33.87 3.85 -2.89
C CYS A 61 -34.82 2.99 -2.04
N ALA A 62 -36.10 3.28 -2.18
CA ALA A 62 -37.17 2.52 -1.59
C ALA A 62 -38.21 2.17 -2.65
N TRP A 63 -39.07 1.20 -2.38
CA TRP A 63 -40.12 0.75 -3.24
C TRP A 63 -41.46 0.86 -2.53
N CYS A 64 -42.49 1.42 -3.21
CA CYS A 64 -43.83 1.47 -2.70
C CYS A 64 -44.62 0.22 -3.11
N LYS A 65 -45.08 -0.57 -2.13
CA LYS A 65 -45.90 -1.79 -2.34
C LYS A 65 -47.40 -1.51 -2.47
N GLN A 66 -47.85 -0.27 -2.17
CA GLN A 66 -49.26 0.06 -2.22
C GLN A 66 -49.87 -0.28 -3.57
N LEU A 67 -50.98 -1.01 -3.52
CA LEU A 67 -51.81 -1.26 -4.69
C LEU A 67 -52.27 0.07 -5.30
N ASN A 68 -52.29 0.18 -6.61
CA ASN A 68 -52.73 1.39 -7.34
C ASN A 68 -51.91 2.69 -7.02
N PHE A 69 -50.68 2.56 -6.54
CA PHE A 69 -49.79 3.71 -6.27
C PHE A 69 -49.45 4.50 -7.53
N THR A 70 -49.26 3.84 -8.66
CA THR A 70 -48.99 4.45 -9.95
C THR A 70 -50.29 4.79 -10.67
N ALA A 71 -50.41 5.98 -11.27
CA ALA A 71 -51.57 6.41 -12.04
C ALA A 71 -51.71 5.62 -13.34
N SER A 72 -52.90 5.69 -13.95
CA SER A 72 -53.14 5.04 -15.25
C SER A 72 -52.24 5.66 -16.33
N GLY A 73 -51.42 4.85 -17.00
CA GLY A 73 -50.43 5.27 -18.00
C GLY A 73 -49.04 5.57 -17.41
N GLU A 74 -48.88 5.59 -16.08
CA GLU A 74 -47.60 5.70 -15.42
C GLU A 74 -46.93 4.32 -15.32
N ALA A 75 -45.62 4.26 -15.57
CA ALA A 75 -44.84 3.04 -15.48
C ALA A 75 -44.70 2.58 -14.02
N GLU A 76 -44.82 1.25 -13.79
CA GLU A 76 -44.58 0.67 -12.44
C GLU A 76 -43.17 0.95 -11.89
N ALA A 77 -42.23 1.25 -12.77
CA ALA A 77 -40.87 1.66 -12.41
C ALA A 77 -40.83 2.91 -11.51
N ARG A 78 -41.86 3.73 -11.52
CA ARG A 78 -41.98 4.93 -10.65
C ARG A 78 -42.35 4.60 -9.20
N ARG A 79 -42.55 3.34 -8.86
CA ARG A 79 -42.58 2.84 -7.47
C ARG A 79 -41.19 2.86 -6.81
N CYS A 80 -40.14 3.03 -7.62
CA CYS A 80 -38.75 3.15 -7.17
C CYS A 80 -38.36 4.63 -7.09
N ALA A 81 -38.13 5.12 -5.91
CA ALA A 81 -37.62 6.48 -5.67
C ALA A 81 -37.04 6.60 -4.24
N SER A 82 -36.62 7.78 -3.86
CA SER A 82 -36.22 8.03 -2.46
C SER A 82 -37.43 7.90 -1.53
N ARG A 83 -37.18 7.62 -0.26
CA ARG A 83 -38.20 7.55 0.77
C ARG A 83 -39.06 8.83 0.81
N GLU A 84 -38.40 10.00 0.78
CA GLU A 84 -39.07 11.31 0.86
C GLU A 84 -39.99 11.54 -0.33
N GLU A 85 -39.54 11.16 -1.52
CA GLU A 85 -40.33 11.30 -2.76
C GLU A 85 -41.54 10.38 -2.76
N LEU A 86 -41.38 9.12 -2.33
CA LEU A 86 -42.48 8.17 -2.25
C LEU A 86 -43.56 8.60 -1.23
N LEU A 87 -43.13 9.11 -0.07
CA LEU A 87 -44.05 9.64 0.93
C LEU A 87 -44.78 10.89 0.42
N ALA A 88 -44.08 11.81 -0.26
CA ALA A 88 -44.67 13.01 -0.87
C ALA A 88 -45.72 12.64 -1.98
N ARG A 89 -45.54 11.51 -2.67
CA ARG A 89 -46.46 10.95 -3.68
C ARG A 89 -47.61 10.15 -3.05
N GLY A 90 -47.68 10.06 -1.73
CA GLY A 90 -48.76 9.42 -0.99
C GLY A 90 -48.60 7.93 -0.71
N CYS A 91 -47.37 7.40 -0.77
CA CYS A 91 -47.08 6.04 -0.31
C CYS A 91 -47.19 5.98 1.22
N PRO A 92 -48.04 5.10 1.80
CA PRO A 92 -48.11 4.94 3.26
C PRO A 92 -46.78 4.37 3.79
N PRO A 93 -46.30 4.79 4.98
CA PRO A 93 -45.03 4.31 5.56
C PRO A 93 -44.99 2.78 5.73
N GLU A 94 -46.11 2.12 6.02
CA GLU A 94 -46.26 0.66 6.17
C GLU A 94 -46.14 -0.10 4.84
N GLU A 95 -46.41 0.57 3.72
CA GLU A 95 -46.30 0.01 2.38
C GLU A 95 -44.95 0.29 1.72
N LEU A 96 -44.03 0.89 2.48
CA LEU A 96 -42.71 1.23 1.98
C LEU A 96 -41.71 0.09 2.25
N GLU A 97 -41.18 -0.48 1.18
CA GLU A 97 -40.09 -1.45 1.27
C GLU A 97 -38.74 -0.73 1.18
N GLU A 98 -38.08 -0.64 2.30
CA GLU A 98 -36.76 0.01 2.44
C GLU A 98 -35.86 -0.83 3.35
N PRO A 99 -35.33 -1.95 2.83
CA PRO A 99 -34.47 -2.80 3.66
C PRO A 99 -33.20 -2.06 4.06
N ARG A 100 -32.87 -2.08 5.36
CA ARG A 100 -31.67 -1.46 5.93
C ARG A 100 -30.69 -2.50 6.41
N GLY A 101 -29.40 -2.19 6.29
CA GLY A 101 -28.36 -2.96 6.91
C GLY A 101 -28.56 -3.08 8.41
N ARG A 102 -28.20 -4.22 9.00
CA ARG A 102 -28.34 -4.46 10.46
C ARG A 102 -27.17 -5.28 10.99
N GLN A 103 -26.94 -5.15 12.27
CA GLN A 103 -25.98 -5.93 13.03
C GLN A 103 -26.72 -6.67 14.16
N GLU A 104 -26.33 -7.91 14.39
CA GLU A 104 -26.79 -8.75 15.47
C GLU A 104 -25.58 -9.37 16.16
N VAL A 105 -25.38 -9.03 17.45
CA VAL A 105 -24.31 -9.61 18.24
C VAL A 105 -24.75 -10.98 18.71
N LEU A 106 -24.05 -12.02 18.29
CA LEU A 106 -24.37 -13.41 18.61
C LEU A 106 -23.61 -13.89 19.86
N GLN A 107 -22.41 -13.37 20.07
CA GLN A 107 -21.59 -13.67 21.24
C GLN A 107 -20.75 -12.44 21.63
N ASP A 108 -20.88 -11.99 22.88
CA ASP A 108 -20.15 -10.86 23.46
C ASP A 108 -19.73 -11.18 24.89
N GLU A 109 -18.70 -12.01 25.06
CA GLU A 109 -18.14 -12.32 26.36
C GLU A 109 -17.31 -11.15 26.90
N PRO A 110 -17.35 -10.91 28.21
CA PRO A 110 -16.63 -9.81 28.82
C PRO A 110 -15.10 -9.96 28.66
N LEU A 111 -14.40 -8.85 28.42
CA LEU A 111 -12.96 -8.81 28.30
C LEU A 111 -12.27 -9.10 29.64
N SER A 112 -11.36 -10.07 29.66
CA SER A 112 -10.56 -10.44 30.82
C SER A 112 -9.60 -9.31 31.22
N GLN A 113 -9.34 -9.18 32.52
CA GLN A 113 -8.31 -8.30 33.05
C GLN A 113 -7.02 -9.07 33.35
N ASP A 114 -7.14 -10.33 33.76
CA ASP A 114 -6.08 -11.23 34.19
C ASP A 114 -6.30 -12.64 33.63
N THR A 115 -5.22 -13.38 33.37
CA THR A 115 -5.23 -14.73 32.81
C THR A 115 -4.97 -15.81 33.83
N ARG A 116 -5.32 -15.61 35.09
CA ARG A 116 -5.24 -16.66 36.17
C ARG A 116 -6.21 -17.80 35.90
N GLY A 117 -6.09 -18.45 34.77
CA GLY A 117 -6.94 -19.54 34.31
C GLY A 117 -6.75 -19.79 32.83
N GLU A 118 -7.22 -20.93 32.32
CA GLU A 118 -7.19 -21.24 30.90
C GLU A 118 -8.20 -20.36 30.18
N GLY A 119 -7.72 -19.49 29.29
CA GLY A 119 -8.50 -18.71 28.33
C GLY A 119 -8.80 -17.28 28.76
N ALA A 120 -7.97 -16.35 28.30
CA ALA A 120 -8.28 -14.92 28.41
C ALA A 120 -9.10 -14.49 27.19
N THR A 121 -10.21 -13.77 27.43
CA THR A 121 -10.96 -13.08 26.38
C THR A 121 -10.41 -11.67 26.24
N GLN A 122 -9.67 -11.39 25.18
CA GLN A 122 -9.06 -10.07 24.93
C GLN A 122 -9.74 -9.31 23.80
N LEU A 123 -10.53 -9.99 22.95
CA LEU A 123 -11.23 -9.43 21.81
C LEU A 123 -12.74 -9.59 21.98
N ALA A 124 -13.51 -8.54 21.76
CA ALA A 124 -14.98 -8.57 21.87
C ALA A 124 -15.62 -7.62 20.83
N PRO A 125 -16.78 -7.97 20.28
CA PRO A 125 -17.48 -9.25 20.41
C PRO A 125 -16.75 -10.42 19.74
N GLN A 126 -17.11 -11.67 20.04
CA GLN A 126 -16.49 -12.86 19.44
C GLN A 126 -17.23 -13.33 18.18
N ARG A 127 -18.56 -13.09 18.13
CA ARG A 127 -19.37 -13.49 16.97
C ARG A 127 -20.47 -12.49 16.69
N VAL A 128 -20.56 -12.02 15.43
CA VAL A 128 -21.54 -11.02 14.99
C VAL A 128 -22.10 -11.45 13.64
N ARG A 129 -23.40 -11.26 13.46
CA ARG A 129 -24.02 -11.34 12.13
C ARG A 129 -24.22 -9.92 11.60
N VAL A 130 -23.68 -9.65 10.42
CA VAL A 130 -23.81 -8.38 9.73
C VAL A 130 -24.55 -8.60 8.41
N THR A 131 -25.65 -7.89 8.25
CA THR A 131 -26.43 -7.91 7.03
C THR A 131 -26.23 -6.56 6.32
N LEU A 132 -25.59 -6.56 5.16
CA LEU A 132 -25.27 -5.38 4.38
C LEU A 132 -26.32 -5.12 3.30
N ARG A 133 -26.76 -3.89 3.20
CA ARG A 133 -27.39 -3.38 1.99
C ARG A 133 -26.30 -2.92 1.03
N LEU A 134 -26.46 -3.15 -0.28
CA LEU A 134 -25.47 -2.74 -1.27
C LEU A 134 -25.24 -1.22 -1.22
N GLY A 135 -23.96 -0.82 -1.17
CA GLY A 135 -23.57 0.58 -1.09
C GLY A 135 -23.72 1.24 0.29
N GLU A 136 -24.39 0.59 1.26
CA GLU A 136 -24.58 1.13 2.61
C GLU A 136 -23.45 0.62 3.54
N PRO A 137 -22.60 1.50 4.10
CA PRO A 137 -21.57 1.08 5.04
C PRO A 137 -22.18 0.71 6.40
N GLN A 138 -21.73 -0.40 6.99
CA GLN A 138 -22.07 -0.81 8.34
C GLN A 138 -20.81 -0.76 9.21
N GLN A 139 -20.91 -0.12 10.38
CA GLN A 139 -19.77 0.06 11.29
C GLN A 139 -19.88 -0.90 12.47
N LEU A 140 -18.93 -1.80 12.59
CA LEU A 140 -18.80 -2.75 13.69
C LEU A 140 -17.73 -2.24 14.67
N ARG A 141 -18.10 -2.10 15.94
CA ARG A 141 -17.16 -1.73 17.01
C ARG A 141 -16.53 -2.98 17.60
N VAL A 142 -15.22 -3.11 17.44
CA VAL A 142 -14.41 -4.19 18.01
C VAL A 142 -13.59 -3.63 19.17
N ARG A 143 -13.71 -4.24 20.35
CA ARG A 143 -13.01 -3.85 21.57
C ARG A 143 -11.87 -4.83 21.81
N PHE A 144 -10.72 -4.32 22.17
CA PHE A 144 -9.58 -5.13 22.58
C PHE A 144 -9.02 -4.62 23.91
N ARG A 145 -8.68 -5.55 24.81
CA ARG A 145 -7.99 -5.27 26.09
C ARG A 145 -6.82 -6.22 26.23
N ARG A 146 -5.63 -5.66 26.41
CA ARG A 146 -4.44 -6.46 26.67
C ARG A 146 -4.52 -7.01 28.12
N ALA A 147 -4.75 -8.31 28.26
CA ALA A 147 -4.80 -8.96 29.56
C ALA A 147 -3.39 -9.09 30.17
N GLU A 148 -3.31 -9.03 31.51
CA GLU A 148 -2.07 -9.27 32.24
C GLU A 148 -1.74 -10.77 32.25
N GLY A 149 -0.47 -11.10 32.16
CA GLY A 149 0.01 -12.48 32.28
C GLY A 149 -0.31 -13.41 31.10
N TYR A 150 -0.59 -12.87 29.92
CA TYR A 150 -0.95 -13.66 28.74
C TYR A 150 0.14 -14.70 28.39
N PRO A 151 -0.24 -15.97 28.12
CA PRO A 151 0.71 -17.05 27.87
C PRO A 151 1.60 -16.81 26.64
N VAL A 152 2.85 -17.29 26.71
CA VAL A 152 3.86 -17.11 25.65
C VAL A 152 4.53 -18.45 25.34
N ASP A 153 4.63 -18.76 24.05
CA ASP A 153 5.51 -19.79 23.51
C ASP A 153 6.68 -19.11 22.80
N LEU A 154 7.90 -19.48 23.16
CA LEU A 154 9.12 -18.96 22.58
C LEU A 154 9.93 -20.10 21.97
N TYR A 155 10.09 -20.10 20.67
CA TYR A 155 10.97 -21.03 19.97
C TYR A 155 12.28 -20.33 19.60
N TYR A 156 13.39 -20.84 20.15
CA TYR A 156 14.72 -20.32 19.89
C TYR A 156 15.32 -21.05 18.70
N LEU A 157 15.57 -20.35 17.61
CA LEU A 157 16.12 -20.84 16.35
C LEU A 157 17.50 -20.28 16.16
N MET A 158 18.53 -21.11 16.30
CA MET A 158 19.93 -20.73 16.33
C MET A 158 20.70 -21.21 15.11
N ASP A 159 21.45 -20.31 14.53
CA ASP A 159 22.53 -20.62 13.62
C ASP A 159 23.64 -21.38 14.35
N LEU A 160 24.04 -22.52 13.80
CA LEU A 160 25.16 -23.34 14.29
C LEU A 160 26.34 -23.36 13.32
N SER A 161 26.46 -22.38 12.44
CA SER A 161 27.69 -22.14 11.69
C SER A 161 28.89 -21.98 12.64
N TYR A 162 30.11 -22.14 12.14
CA TYR A 162 31.29 -22.15 12.99
C TYR A 162 31.54 -20.82 13.70
N SER A 163 31.18 -19.72 13.09
CA SER A 163 31.28 -18.37 13.65
C SER A 163 30.47 -18.19 14.92
N MET A 164 29.31 -18.86 15.07
CA MET A 164 28.41 -18.81 16.22
C MET A 164 28.85 -19.68 17.41
N LYS A 165 30.12 -20.08 17.47
CA LYS A 165 30.63 -20.99 18.51
C LYS A 165 30.55 -20.39 19.92
N ASP A 166 30.99 -19.17 20.09
CA ASP A 166 31.01 -18.51 21.39
C ASP A 166 29.59 -18.13 21.86
N ASP A 167 28.70 -17.88 20.88
CA ASP A 167 27.27 -17.67 21.08
C ASP A 167 26.58 -18.93 21.62
N LEU A 168 26.88 -20.11 21.03
CA LEU A 168 26.32 -21.38 21.49
C LEU A 168 26.69 -21.65 22.95
N GLU A 169 27.91 -21.32 23.39
CA GLU A 169 28.34 -21.52 24.78
C GLU A 169 27.53 -20.66 25.75
N ARG A 170 27.15 -19.43 25.34
CA ARG A 170 26.27 -18.54 26.11
C ARG A 170 24.84 -19.05 26.11
N VAL A 171 24.30 -19.44 24.95
CA VAL A 171 22.90 -19.93 24.80
C VAL A 171 22.67 -21.19 25.62
N ARG A 172 23.66 -22.05 25.84
CA ARG A 172 23.59 -23.23 26.72
C ARG A 172 23.14 -22.88 28.15
N GLN A 173 23.46 -21.69 28.63
CA GLN A 173 23.16 -21.24 29.99
C GLN A 173 21.91 -20.34 30.08
N LEU A 174 21.27 -20.02 28.92
CA LEU A 174 20.17 -19.06 28.87
C LEU A 174 18.82 -19.59 29.35
N GLY A 175 18.60 -20.90 29.34
CA GLY A 175 17.26 -21.49 29.54
C GLY A 175 16.59 -21.03 30.82
N HIS A 176 17.30 -21.06 31.92
CA HIS A 176 16.78 -20.62 33.22
C HIS A 176 16.56 -19.11 33.27
N ALA A 177 17.55 -18.32 32.83
CA ALA A 177 17.47 -16.87 32.86
C ALA A 177 16.32 -16.37 31.98
N LEU A 178 16.13 -16.94 30.80
CA LEU A 178 15.08 -16.58 29.87
C LEU A 178 13.69 -16.90 30.42
N LEU A 179 13.50 -18.11 31.01
CA LEU A 179 12.24 -18.48 31.66
C LEU A 179 11.90 -17.57 32.84
N VAL A 180 12.86 -17.28 33.73
CA VAL A 180 12.65 -16.39 34.87
C VAL A 180 12.25 -14.99 34.41
N ARG A 181 12.93 -14.42 33.42
CA ARG A 181 12.59 -13.08 32.91
C ARG A 181 11.23 -13.04 32.21
N LEU A 182 10.86 -14.08 31.47
CA LEU A 182 9.53 -14.14 30.84
C LEU A 182 8.43 -14.39 31.88
N GLN A 183 8.70 -15.13 32.96
CA GLN A 183 7.76 -15.32 34.07
C GLN A 183 7.44 -14.03 34.84
N GLU A 184 8.27 -13.00 34.73
CA GLU A 184 7.96 -11.66 35.29
C GLU A 184 6.78 -10.99 34.52
N VAL A 185 6.52 -11.36 33.27
CA VAL A 185 5.53 -10.72 32.40
C VAL A 185 4.38 -11.63 31.97
N THR A 186 4.49 -12.95 32.21
CA THR A 186 3.45 -13.93 31.86
C THR A 186 3.38 -15.06 32.85
N HIS A 187 2.18 -15.64 33.03
CA HIS A 187 1.96 -16.74 33.95
C HIS A 187 2.31 -18.12 33.39
N SER A 188 2.43 -18.25 32.07
CA SER A 188 2.69 -19.53 31.40
C SER A 188 3.62 -19.36 30.22
N VAL A 189 4.86 -19.80 30.38
CA VAL A 189 5.90 -19.77 29.33
C VAL A 189 6.27 -21.19 28.95
N ARG A 190 6.44 -21.40 27.64
CA ARG A 190 7.17 -22.57 27.09
C ARG A 190 8.29 -22.11 26.21
N ILE A 191 9.41 -22.83 26.31
CA ILE A 191 10.57 -22.59 25.44
C ILE A 191 10.87 -23.86 24.64
N GLY A 192 11.28 -23.69 23.39
CA GLY A 192 11.75 -24.77 22.51
C GLY A 192 13.03 -24.36 21.81
N PHE A 193 13.67 -25.31 21.15
CA PHE A 193 14.94 -25.07 20.46
C PHE A 193 15.00 -25.77 19.12
N GLY A 194 15.53 -25.06 18.13
CA GLY A 194 15.91 -25.57 16.83
C GLY A 194 17.21 -24.93 16.35
N SER A 195 17.85 -25.56 15.42
CA SER A 195 19.12 -25.08 14.87
C SER A 195 19.17 -25.26 13.36
N PHE A 196 20.00 -24.47 12.71
CA PHE A 196 20.20 -24.54 11.28
C PHE A 196 21.67 -24.26 10.91
N VAL A 197 22.04 -24.63 9.71
CA VAL A 197 23.27 -24.24 9.04
C VAL A 197 22.88 -23.94 7.60
N ASP A 198 23.07 -24.91 6.66
CA ASP A 198 22.72 -24.67 5.27
C ASP A 198 22.45 -25.98 4.51
N LYS A 199 21.92 -25.87 3.28
CA LYS A 199 21.64 -27.01 2.40
C LYS A 199 22.91 -27.81 2.13
N THR A 200 22.83 -29.14 2.30
CA THR A 200 23.96 -30.06 2.24
C THR A 200 24.41 -30.39 0.81
N VAL A 201 24.48 -29.40 -0.06
CA VAL A 201 24.94 -29.50 -1.45
C VAL A 201 25.95 -28.40 -1.78
N LEU A 202 26.78 -28.63 -2.83
CA LEU A 202 27.62 -27.55 -3.35
C LEU A 202 26.74 -26.45 -4.03
N PRO A 203 27.07 -25.17 -3.93
CA PRO A 203 28.30 -24.61 -3.35
C PRO A 203 28.21 -24.32 -1.85
N PHE A 204 27.07 -24.52 -1.19
CA PHE A 204 26.78 -24.13 0.18
C PHE A 204 27.60 -24.97 1.18
N VAL A 205 27.65 -26.27 0.98
CA VAL A 205 28.34 -27.21 1.86
C VAL A 205 29.29 -28.07 1.05
N SER A 206 30.47 -28.39 1.61
CA SER A 206 31.44 -29.29 0.98
C SER A 206 30.90 -30.72 0.95
N THR A 207 30.87 -31.35 -0.23
CA THR A 207 30.46 -32.76 -0.42
C THR A 207 31.60 -33.75 -0.21
N VAL A 208 32.79 -33.26 0.12
CA VAL A 208 33.95 -34.15 0.43
C VAL A 208 33.67 -34.92 1.73
N PRO A 209 33.73 -36.26 1.74
CA PRO A 209 33.31 -37.08 2.89
C PRO A 209 34.03 -36.75 4.22
N SER A 210 35.27 -36.31 4.20
CA SER A 210 36.00 -35.88 5.38
C SER A 210 35.49 -34.52 5.92
N LYS A 211 35.09 -33.64 5.03
CA LYS A 211 34.52 -32.33 5.38
C LYS A 211 33.06 -32.44 5.81
N LEU A 212 32.27 -33.30 5.18
CA LEU A 212 30.90 -33.60 5.61
C LEU A 212 30.86 -34.16 7.05
N ARG A 213 31.83 -34.98 7.43
CA ARG A 213 31.89 -35.50 8.80
C ARG A 213 32.42 -34.51 9.82
N HIS A 214 33.24 -33.57 9.40
CA HIS A 214 33.84 -32.55 10.24
C HIS A 214 34.08 -31.27 9.41
N PRO A 215 33.10 -30.43 9.27
CA PRO A 215 33.17 -29.21 8.47
C PRO A 215 34.01 -28.10 9.11
N CYS A 216 34.15 -28.09 10.44
CA CYS A 216 34.83 -27.03 11.16
C CYS A 216 36.33 -26.92 10.75
N PRO A 217 36.92 -25.71 10.86
CA PRO A 217 38.33 -25.46 10.49
C PRO A 217 39.33 -26.28 11.28
N THR A 218 39.08 -26.48 12.58
CA THR A 218 39.99 -27.20 13.47
C THR A 218 39.44 -28.58 13.83
N ARG A 219 40.29 -29.60 13.84
CA ARG A 219 39.92 -30.97 14.22
C ARG A 219 39.86 -31.21 15.74
N LEU A 220 40.27 -30.25 16.52
CA LEU A 220 40.33 -30.34 17.99
C LEU A 220 38.97 -30.04 18.64
N GLU A 221 38.05 -29.47 17.94
CA GLU A 221 36.75 -29.04 18.45
C GLU A 221 35.65 -30.10 18.15
N ARG A 222 34.63 -30.13 19.01
CA ARG A 222 33.43 -30.88 18.72
C ARG A 222 32.67 -30.19 17.56
N CYS A 223 32.53 -30.91 16.48
CA CYS A 223 31.89 -30.44 15.26
C CYS A 223 30.91 -31.51 14.79
N GLN A 224 29.69 -31.08 14.45
CA GLN A 224 28.70 -31.98 13.87
C GLN A 224 28.63 -31.83 12.34
N PRO A 225 28.17 -32.87 11.62
CA PRO A 225 27.91 -32.79 10.20
C PRO A 225 26.95 -31.63 9.86
N PRO A 226 27.08 -31.02 8.68
CA PRO A 226 26.18 -29.94 8.28
C PRO A 226 24.76 -30.47 8.02
N PHE A 227 23.77 -29.60 8.23
CA PHE A 227 22.35 -29.87 8.04
C PHE A 227 21.64 -28.56 7.73
N SER A 228 20.49 -28.62 7.06
CA SER A 228 19.72 -27.39 6.77
C SER A 228 18.99 -26.88 8.02
N PHE A 229 18.01 -27.63 8.52
CA PHE A 229 17.32 -27.33 9.76
C PHE A 229 17.10 -28.59 10.59
N ARG A 230 17.23 -28.48 11.91
CA ARG A 230 16.92 -29.51 12.89
C ARG A 230 16.08 -28.95 14.02
N HIS A 231 14.92 -29.54 14.20
CA HIS A 231 14.13 -29.36 15.43
C HIS A 231 14.74 -30.24 16.53
N VAL A 232 15.12 -29.60 17.64
CA VAL A 232 15.87 -30.26 18.72
C VAL A 232 14.99 -30.48 19.95
N LEU A 233 14.21 -29.47 20.34
CA LEU A 233 13.39 -29.51 21.53
C LEU A 233 12.03 -28.89 21.28
N SER A 234 10.97 -29.65 21.45
CA SER A 234 9.59 -29.15 21.43
C SER A 234 9.32 -28.23 22.61
N LEU A 235 8.37 -27.32 22.44
CA LEU A 235 8.01 -26.30 23.42
C LEU A 235 7.66 -26.90 24.78
N THR A 236 8.44 -26.60 25.80
CA THR A 236 8.32 -27.11 27.18
C THR A 236 8.47 -26.00 28.21
N GLY A 237 7.88 -26.19 29.39
CA GLY A 237 8.11 -25.34 30.57
C GLY A 237 9.37 -25.73 31.39
N ASP A 238 10.10 -26.74 30.97
CA ASP A 238 11.29 -27.25 31.68
C ASP A 238 12.59 -26.62 31.19
N ALA A 239 13.11 -25.64 31.95
CA ALA A 239 14.39 -24.97 31.65
C ALA A 239 15.58 -25.97 31.59
N LYS A 240 15.54 -27.04 32.44
CA LYS A 240 16.64 -28.00 32.46
C LYS A 240 16.69 -28.83 31.20
N ALA A 241 15.52 -29.21 30.64
CA ALA A 241 15.42 -29.87 29.34
C ALA A 241 16.02 -28.99 28.24
N PHE A 242 15.74 -27.69 28.23
CA PHE A 242 16.35 -26.74 27.30
C PHE A 242 17.89 -26.72 27.43
N GLU A 243 18.40 -26.52 28.63
CA GLU A 243 19.84 -26.47 28.89
C GLU A 243 20.54 -27.77 28.49
N GLN A 244 19.92 -28.93 28.76
CA GLN A 244 20.46 -30.25 28.40
C GLN A 244 20.51 -30.46 26.88
N GLU A 245 19.42 -30.16 26.16
CA GLU A 245 19.37 -30.37 24.72
C GLU A 245 20.24 -29.37 23.95
N VAL A 246 20.28 -28.11 24.35
CA VAL A 246 21.19 -27.10 23.81
C VAL A 246 22.67 -27.47 24.16
N GLY A 247 22.89 -27.96 25.38
CA GLY A 247 24.20 -28.43 25.83
C GLY A 247 24.78 -29.60 25.01
N ARG A 248 23.92 -30.39 24.35
CA ARG A 248 24.33 -31.47 23.45
C ARG A 248 24.72 -30.99 22.06
N GLN A 249 24.29 -29.81 21.68
CA GLN A 249 24.59 -29.27 20.35
C GLN A 249 26.07 -28.92 20.19
N SER A 250 26.53 -28.98 18.98
CA SER A 250 27.87 -28.60 18.57
C SER A 250 27.78 -27.73 17.32
N VAL A 251 28.73 -26.85 17.10
CA VAL A 251 28.81 -26.09 15.86
C VAL A 251 29.05 -26.99 14.66
N SER A 252 28.74 -26.51 13.50
CA SER A 252 28.95 -27.12 12.21
C SER A 252 29.68 -26.14 11.29
N GLY A 253 29.52 -26.22 9.99
CA GLY A 253 30.04 -25.24 9.03
C GLY A 253 29.57 -25.46 7.62
N ASN A 254 29.53 -24.44 6.86
CA ASN A 254 29.22 -24.34 5.43
C ASN A 254 30.44 -23.75 4.68
N LEU A 255 30.26 -23.34 3.44
CA LEU A 255 31.36 -22.83 2.58
C LEU A 255 31.20 -21.35 2.22
N ASP A 256 30.03 -20.83 2.26
CA ASP A 256 29.69 -19.45 1.92
C ASP A 256 29.15 -18.68 3.13
N SER A 257 28.94 -17.40 2.97
CA SER A 257 28.59 -16.49 4.05
C SER A 257 27.09 -16.48 4.36
N PRO A 258 26.17 -16.45 3.40
CA PRO A 258 24.75 -16.56 3.72
C PRO A 258 24.40 -17.95 4.27
N GLU A 259 23.43 -17.97 5.17
CA GLU A 259 23.00 -19.18 5.88
C GLU A 259 21.59 -19.64 5.49
N GLY A 260 21.26 -20.90 5.77
CA GLY A 260 19.96 -21.53 5.45
C GLY A 260 18.80 -21.12 6.38
N GLY A 261 18.86 -19.93 6.97
CA GLY A 261 17.93 -19.47 7.99
C GLY A 261 16.45 -19.43 7.56
N PHE A 262 16.17 -19.11 6.31
CA PHE A 262 14.79 -19.04 5.82
C PHE A 262 14.13 -20.42 5.72
N ASP A 263 14.87 -21.46 5.34
CA ASP A 263 14.39 -22.85 5.41
C ASP A 263 13.95 -23.20 6.84
N ALA A 264 14.78 -22.81 7.82
CA ALA A 264 14.54 -23.11 9.21
C ALA A 264 13.31 -22.34 9.77
N ILE A 265 13.19 -21.07 9.47
CA ILE A 265 12.01 -20.26 9.87
C ILE A 265 10.74 -20.85 9.25
N LEU A 266 10.78 -21.22 7.97
CA LEU A 266 9.64 -21.78 7.26
C LEU A 266 9.19 -23.09 7.89
N GLN A 267 10.12 -24.03 8.12
CA GLN A 267 9.80 -25.33 8.75
C GLN A 267 9.31 -25.17 10.19
N ALA A 268 9.90 -24.25 10.98
CA ALA A 268 9.43 -23.95 12.33
C ALA A 268 7.99 -23.39 12.35
N ALA A 269 7.59 -22.66 11.32
CA ALA A 269 6.24 -22.12 11.18
C ALA A 269 5.23 -23.17 10.67
N LEU A 270 5.64 -24.06 9.78
CA LEU A 270 4.77 -25.06 9.15
C LEU A 270 4.59 -26.33 9.98
N CYS A 271 5.63 -26.77 10.71
CA CYS A 271 5.63 -28.01 11.50
C CYS A 271 5.04 -27.77 12.90
N GLN A 272 3.83 -27.23 12.99
CA GLN A 272 3.26 -26.76 14.25
C GLN A 272 3.11 -27.85 15.31
N GLU A 273 2.74 -29.06 14.92
CA GLU A 273 2.54 -30.20 15.84
C GLU A 273 3.86 -30.68 16.43
N GLN A 274 4.91 -30.82 15.61
CA GLN A 274 6.23 -31.27 16.07
C GLN A 274 6.90 -30.25 17.00
N ILE A 275 6.81 -28.96 16.63
CA ILE A 275 7.30 -27.86 17.48
C ILE A 275 6.50 -27.77 18.77
N GLY A 276 5.21 -28.08 18.73
CA GLY A 276 4.31 -28.08 19.91
C GLY A 276 3.74 -26.68 20.22
N TRP A 277 3.52 -25.83 19.18
CA TRP A 277 2.92 -24.51 19.32
C TRP A 277 1.51 -24.58 19.91
N ARG A 278 1.31 -23.88 21.03
CA ARG A 278 -0.05 -23.65 21.59
C ARG A 278 -0.75 -22.50 20.86
N ASN A 279 -2.05 -22.38 21.07
CA ASN A 279 -2.81 -21.22 20.59
C ASN A 279 -2.70 -20.05 21.60
N VAL A 280 -1.51 -19.46 21.69
CA VAL A 280 -1.11 -18.36 22.58
C VAL A 280 -0.24 -17.36 21.80
N SER A 281 0.39 -16.39 22.48
CA SER A 281 1.39 -15.54 21.84
C SER A 281 2.62 -16.37 21.44
N ARG A 282 2.96 -16.41 20.17
CA ARG A 282 4.04 -17.22 19.61
C ARG A 282 5.19 -16.32 19.17
N LEU A 283 6.37 -16.53 19.75
CA LEU A 283 7.60 -15.82 19.44
C LEU A 283 8.62 -16.78 18.84
N LEU A 284 9.22 -16.41 17.74
CA LEU A 284 10.34 -17.12 17.15
C LEU A 284 11.58 -16.23 17.24
N VAL A 285 12.52 -16.58 18.10
CA VAL A 285 13.80 -15.87 18.22
C VAL A 285 14.76 -16.50 17.23
N PHE A 286 15.21 -15.71 16.27
CA PHE A 286 16.18 -16.11 15.27
C PHE A 286 17.51 -15.43 15.57
N THR A 287 18.58 -16.21 15.71
CA THR A 287 19.94 -15.70 15.98
C THR A 287 20.89 -16.16 14.89
N SER A 288 21.61 -15.22 14.28
CA SER A 288 22.67 -15.46 13.29
C SER A 288 23.60 -14.26 13.23
N ASP A 289 24.85 -14.48 12.88
CA ASP A 289 25.86 -13.44 12.65
C ASP A 289 26.01 -13.08 11.16
N ASP A 290 25.31 -13.83 10.27
CA ASP A 290 25.37 -13.59 8.83
C ASP A 290 23.99 -13.39 8.18
N THR A 291 24.00 -13.17 6.88
CA THR A 291 22.79 -13.00 6.05
C THR A 291 22.13 -14.34 5.75
N PHE A 292 21.10 -14.34 4.93
CA PHE A 292 20.29 -15.51 4.62
C PHE A 292 20.19 -15.77 3.12
N HIS A 293 20.12 -17.05 2.76
CA HIS A 293 19.71 -17.46 1.43
C HIS A 293 18.20 -17.26 1.20
N THR A 294 17.85 -16.98 -0.06
CA THR A 294 16.45 -16.77 -0.48
C THR A 294 16.15 -17.47 -1.81
N ALA A 295 14.89 -17.48 -2.22
CA ALA A 295 14.44 -18.12 -3.45
C ALA A 295 15.27 -17.69 -4.67
N GLY A 296 15.78 -18.67 -5.39
CA GLY A 296 16.69 -18.50 -6.52
C GLY A 296 18.12 -18.93 -6.22
N ASP A 297 18.58 -18.88 -4.97
CA ASP A 297 19.95 -19.23 -4.59
C ASP A 297 20.19 -20.73 -4.70
N GLY A 298 19.18 -21.57 -4.42
CA GLY A 298 19.26 -23.02 -4.57
C GLY A 298 19.63 -23.49 -5.98
N LYS A 299 19.38 -22.65 -6.99
CA LYS A 299 19.77 -22.93 -8.38
C LYS A 299 21.28 -23.05 -8.55
N LEU A 300 22.08 -22.39 -7.71
CA LEU A 300 23.54 -22.52 -7.67
C LEU A 300 23.94 -23.95 -7.29
N GLY A 301 23.12 -24.62 -6.44
CA GLY A 301 23.26 -26.05 -6.06
C GLY A 301 22.53 -27.01 -6.98
N GLY A 302 21.96 -26.55 -8.11
CA GLY A 302 21.18 -27.37 -9.03
C GLY A 302 19.75 -27.67 -8.54
N ILE A 303 19.26 -26.95 -7.55
CA ILE A 303 17.92 -27.11 -6.98
C ILE A 303 16.97 -26.15 -7.68
N PHE A 304 16.01 -26.68 -8.44
CA PHE A 304 15.10 -25.89 -9.26
C PHE A 304 13.63 -25.91 -8.77
N MET A 305 13.28 -26.90 -7.93
CA MET A 305 11.93 -26.97 -7.39
C MET A 305 11.72 -25.87 -6.33
N PRO A 306 10.72 -25.00 -6.49
CA PRO A 306 10.43 -24.02 -5.45
C PRO A 306 9.99 -24.70 -4.15
N SER A 307 10.19 -24.03 -3.01
CA SER A 307 9.65 -24.48 -1.73
C SER A 307 8.13 -24.68 -1.84
N ASP A 308 7.65 -25.85 -1.45
CA ASP A 308 6.24 -26.26 -1.57
C ASP A 308 5.34 -25.77 -0.41
N GLY A 309 5.93 -25.16 0.61
CA GLY A 309 5.20 -24.62 1.76
C GLY A 309 4.62 -25.69 2.69
N HIS A 310 5.22 -26.90 2.73
CA HIS A 310 4.82 -27.99 3.61
C HIS A 310 5.86 -28.30 4.68
N CYS A 311 5.42 -28.96 5.74
CA CYS A 311 6.30 -29.49 6.77
C CYS A 311 7.00 -30.77 6.28
N HIS A 312 8.32 -30.83 6.40
CA HIS A 312 9.15 -31.94 5.94
C HIS A 312 10.14 -32.44 7.02
N LEU A 313 9.81 -32.30 8.29
CA LEU A 313 10.61 -32.84 9.37
C LEU A 313 10.42 -34.38 9.43
N ASP A 314 11.53 -35.11 9.48
CA ASP A 314 11.53 -36.55 9.73
C ASP A 314 11.38 -36.87 11.23
N SER A 315 11.44 -38.16 11.58
CA SER A 315 11.32 -38.64 12.96
C SER A 315 12.41 -38.11 13.90
N ASP A 316 13.55 -37.69 13.36
CA ASP A 316 14.71 -37.19 14.11
C ASP A 316 14.70 -35.63 14.18
N GLY A 317 13.61 -35.01 13.67
CA GLY A 317 13.44 -33.57 13.63
C GLY A 317 14.27 -32.88 12.54
N LEU A 318 14.83 -33.62 11.58
CA LEU A 318 15.67 -33.08 10.52
C LEU A 318 14.84 -32.72 9.29
N TYR A 319 15.09 -31.55 8.68
CA TYR A 319 14.57 -31.23 7.35
C TYR A 319 15.36 -31.98 6.28
N SER A 320 15.07 -33.27 6.15
CA SER A 320 15.83 -34.20 5.30
C SER A 320 15.63 -33.96 3.80
N ARG A 321 14.51 -33.33 3.40
CA ARG A 321 14.20 -33.01 2.00
C ARG A 321 14.71 -31.64 1.55
N SER A 322 15.50 -30.95 2.36
CA SER A 322 16.04 -29.61 2.01
C SER A 322 16.80 -29.53 0.67
N PRO A 323 17.48 -30.60 0.18
CA PRO A 323 18.14 -30.59 -1.12
C PRO A 323 17.21 -30.73 -2.32
N GLU A 324 15.91 -31.04 -2.10
CA GLU A 324 14.93 -31.16 -3.18
C GLU A 324 14.29 -29.78 -3.54
N PHE A 325 14.20 -28.88 -2.60
CA PHE A 325 13.49 -27.60 -2.73
C PHE A 325 14.46 -26.43 -2.63
N ASP A 326 14.22 -25.39 -3.46
CA ASP A 326 14.91 -24.09 -3.35
C ASP A 326 14.58 -23.42 -2.01
N TYR A 327 15.39 -22.47 -1.61
CA TYR A 327 15.08 -21.64 -0.44
C TYR A 327 13.75 -20.93 -0.62
N PRO A 328 13.00 -20.66 0.46
CA PRO A 328 11.76 -19.91 0.35
C PRO A 328 12.03 -18.43 0.06
N SER A 329 11.08 -17.78 -0.60
CA SER A 329 11.08 -16.33 -0.76
C SER A 329 10.69 -15.63 0.54
N VAL A 330 11.05 -14.35 0.68
CA VAL A 330 10.59 -13.49 1.78
C VAL A 330 9.06 -13.51 1.91
N GLY A 331 8.35 -13.51 0.77
CA GLY A 331 6.88 -13.57 0.75
C GLY A 331 6.32 -14.87 1.33
N GLN A 332 6.91 -16.00 1.01
CA GLN A 332 6.50 -17.32 1.56
C GLN A 332 6.76 -17.38 3.07
N VAL A 333 7.92 -16.91 3.54
CA VAL A 333 8.25 -16.84 4.97
C VAL A 333 7.26 -15.92 5.70
N ALA A 334 7.01 -14.72 5.18
CA ALA A 334 6.07 -13.77 5.76
C ALA A 334 4.64 -14.33 5.83
N GLN A 335 4.20 -15.04 4.78
CA GLN A 335 2.89 -15.68 4.73
C GLN A 335 2.77 -16.82 5.74
N ALA A 336 3.78 -17.69 5.84
CA ALA A 336 3.79 -18.82 6.78
C ALA A 336 3.77 -18.31 8.24
N LEU A 337 4.61 -17.34 8.58
CA LEU A 337 4.64 -16.71 9.90
C LEU A 337 3.29 -16.03 10.23
N SER A 338 2.69 -15.34 9.27
CA SER A 338 1.39 -14.71 9.44
C SER A 338 0.26 -15.74 9.64
N ALA A 339 0.24 -16.79 8.83
CA ALA A 339 -0.75 -17.87 8.93
C ALA A 339 -0.65 -18.62 10.27
N ALA A 340 0.57 -18.88 10.74
CA ALA A 340 0.84 -19.50 12.02
C ALA A 340 0.74 -18.54 13.22
N ASN A 341 0.48 -17.23 12.99
CA ASN A 341 0.46 -16.16 14.00
C ASN A 341 1.75 -16.11 14.84
N ILE A 342 2.91 -16.34 14.20
CA ILE A 342 4.23 -16.30 14.83
C ILE A 342 4.88 -14.93 14.61
N GLN A 343 5.43 -14.35 15.67
CA GLN A 343 6.12 -13.07 15.65
C GLN A 343 7.63 -13.31 15.71
N PRO A 344 8.40 -13.06 14.62
CA PRO A 344 9.83 -13.27 14.64
C PRO A 344 10.56 -12.11 15.31
N ILE A 345 11.61 -12.46 16.06
CA ILE A 345 12.60 -11.56 16.68
C ILE A 345 13.95 -11.90 16.08
N PHE A 346 14.45 -11.06 15.19
CA PHE A 346 15.77 -11.20 14.58
C PHE A 346 16.82 -10.57 15.50
N ALA A 347 17.59 -11.41 16.17
CA ALA A 347 18.74 -11.02 17.00
C ALA A 347 20.01 -11.29 16.20
N VAL A 348 20.60 -10.26 15.61
CA VAL A 348 21.67 -10.37 14.63
C VAL A 348 22.77 -9.37 14.91
N THR A 349 23.99 -9.68 14.48
CA THR A 349 25.17 -8.84 14.70
C THR A 349 25.06 -7.49 13.97
N SER A 350 25.85 -6.50 14.40
CA SER A 350 25.85 -5.16 13.84
C SER A 350 26.11 -5.13 12.32
N ALA A 351 26.90 -6.06 11.82
CA ALA A 351 27.24 -6.15 10.39
C ALA A 351 26.03 -6.44 9.50
N THR A 352 25.14 -7.32 9.95
CA THR A 352 23.96 -7.79 9.20
C THR A 352 22.68 -7.06 9.60
N LEU A 353 22.70 -6.31 10.69
CA LEU A 353 21.57 -5.56 11.22
C LEU A 353 20.80 -4.73 10.16
N PRO A 354 21.44 -3.99 9.24
CA PRO A 354 20.71 -3.21 8.22
C PRO A 354 19.85 -4.08 7.30
N VAL A 355 20.35 -5.29 6.94
CA VAL A 355 19.63 -6.24 6.06
C VAL A 355 18.36 -6.73 6.75
N TYR A 356 18.46 -7.14 8.02
CA TYR A 356 17.32 -7.60 8.79
C TYR A 356 16.35 -6.47 9.17
N GLN A 357 16.80 -5.24 9.28
CA GLN A 357 15.92 -4.08 9.43
C GLN A 357 15.04 -3.88 8.19
N GLU A 358 15.61 -4.01 6.98
CA GLU A 358 14.81 -3.96 5.74
C GLU A 358 13.89 -5.19 5.62
N LEU A 359 14.38 -6.39 5.98
CA LEU A 359 13.56 -7.60 6.02
C LEU A 359 12.34 -7.44 6.94
N SER A 360 12.53 -6.84 8.11
CA SER A 360 11.46 -6.67 9.08
C SER A 360 10.34 -5.74 8.61
N LYS A 361 10.60 -4.84 7.67
CA LYS A 361 9.55 -4.02 7.03
C LYS A 361 8.63 -4.85 6.14
N LEU A 362 9.14 -5.96 5.60
CA LEU A 362 8.39 -6.88 4.75
C LEU A 362 7.66 -7.97 5.54
N ILE A 363 8.09 -8.25 6.77
CA ILE A 363 7.48 -9.24 7.66
C ILE A 363 6.69 -8.53 8.76
N PRO A 364 5.36 -8.48 8.68
CA PRO A 364 4.54 -7.77 9.66
C PRO A 364 4.71 -8.32 11.07
N LYS A 365 4.72 -7.44 12.08
CA LYS A 365 4.89 -7.83 13.49
C LYS A 365 6.21 -8.58 13.76
N SER A 366 7.28 -8.19 13.14
CA SER A 366 8.64 -8.61 13.45
C SER A 366 9.37 -7.57 14.29
N ALA A 367 10.41 -8.02 14.98
CA ALA A 367 11.32 -7.16 15.71
C ALA A 367 12.76 -7.48 15.31
N VAL A 368 13.61 -6.48 15.30
CA VAL A 368 15.06 -6.63 15.04
C VAL A 368 15.81 -5.99 16.18
N GLY A 369 16.87 -6.63 16.62
CA GLY A 369 17.76 -6.11 17.64
C GLY A 369 19.21 -6.51 17.38
N GLU A 370 20.14 -5.66 17.77
CA GLU A 370 21.57 -5.89 17.65
C GLU A 370 22.03 -6.89 18.72
N LEU A 371 22.55 -8.03 18.27
CA LEU A 371 23.15 -9.05 19.11
C LEU A 371 24.62 -8.65 19.38
N SER A 372 25.04 -8.71 20.63
CA SER A 372 26.47 -8.55 20.97
C SER A 372 27.27 -9.74 20.43
N GLU A 373 28.55 -9.54 20.14
CA GLU A 373 29.46 -10.55 19.57
C GLU A 373 29.51 -11.88 20.35
N ASP A 374 29.13 -11.87 21.63
CA ASP A 374 29.08 -13.04 22.50
C ASP A 374 27.66 -13.43 22.93
N SER A 375 26.63 -12.91 22.28
CA SER A 375 25.21 -13.11 22.65
C SER A 375 24.83 -12.76 24.10
N SER A 376 25.67 -12.03 24.84
CA SER A 376 25.42 -11.72 26.26
C SER A 376 24.17 -10.88 26.51
N ASN A 377 23.73 -10.12 25.52
CA ASN A 377 22.55 -9.24 25.60
C ASN A 377 21.24 -9.89 25.11
N VAL A 378 21.25 -11.14 24.64
CA VAL A 378 20.12 -11.76 23.94
C VAL A 378 18.85 -11.80 24.80
N VAL A 379 18.95 -12.06 26.11
CA VAL A 379 17.78 -12.09 27.01
C VAL A 379 17.12 -10.72 27.08
N GLN A 380 17.90 -9.66 27.24
CA GLN A 380 17.39 -8.29 27.29
C GLN A 380 16.76 -7.90 25.94
N LEU A 381 17.41 -8.25 24.84
CA LEU A 381 16.92 -8.03 23.49
C LEU A 381 15.55 -8.71 23.27
N ILE A 382 15.39 -9.96 23.68
CA ILE A 382 14.11 -10.70 23.60
C ILE A 382 13.03 -10.01 24.42
N MET A 383 13.34 -9.56 25.64
CA MET A 383 12.39 -8.85 26.50
C MET A 383 11.95 -7.51 25.91
N ASP A 384 12.88 -6.74 25.37
CA ASP A 384 12.58 -5.46 24.72
C ASP A 384 11.74 -5.65 23.45
N ALA A 385 12.07 -6.65 22.64
CA ALA A 385 11.30 -7.03 21.46
C ALA A 385 9.90 -7.51 21.83
N TYR A 386 9.76 -8.39 22.83
CA TYR A 386 8.46 -8.84 23.34
C TYR A 386 7.60 -7.66 23.80
N ASN A 387 8.13 -6.77 24.62
CA ASN A 387 7.41 -5.59 25.10
C ASN A 387 6.95 -4.69 23.95
N ARG A 388 7.78 -4.48 22.95
CA ARG A 388 7.43 -3.71 21.75
C ARG A 388 6.35 -4.39 20.92
N LEU A 389 6.50 -5.69 20.62
CA LEU A 389 5.55 -6.46 19.81
C LEU A 389 4.20 -6.60 20.51
N SER A 390 4.19 -6.88 21.82
CA SER A 390 2.96 -7.07 22.59
C SER A 390 2.22 -5.76 22.89
N SER A 391 2.90 -4.62 22.91
CA SER A 391 2.29 -3.31 23.08
C SER A 391 1.67 -2.74 21.78
N THR A 392 1.97 -3.32 20.63
CA THR A 392 1.35 -2.93 19.36
C THR A 392 0.21 -3.90 19.03
N VAL A 393 -1.01 -3.42 19.03
CA VAL A 393 -2.20 -4.19 18.68
C VAL A 393 -2.61 -3.87 17.24
N THR A 394 -2.63 -4.88 16.39
CA THR A 394 -3.06 -4.74 14.99
C THR A 394 -4.25 -5.66 14.75
N LEU A 395 -5.43 -5.07 14.48
CA LEU A 395 -6.62 -5.80 14.06
C LEU A 395 -6.62 -5.90 12.53
N GLU A 396 -6.74 -7.10 12.02
CA GLU A 396 -6.79 -7.37 10.58
C GLU A 396 -7.79 -8.49 10.27
N HIS A 397 -8.20 -8.58 9.01
CA HIS A 397 -9.01 -9.67 8.50
C HIS A 397 -8.18 -10.63 7.66
N GLU A 398 -8.69 -11.83 7.46
CA GLU A 398 -8.07 -12.82 6.59
C GLU A 398 -8.40 -12.51 5.12
N HIS A 399 -7.46 -11.90 4.41
CA HIS A 399 -7.65 -11.44 3.02
C HIS A 399 -8.07 -12.56 2.06
N ALA A 400 -7.63 -13.80 2.30
CA ALA A 400 -7.99 -14.95 1.47
C ALA A 400 -9.48 -15.31 1.54
N LEU A 401 -10.18 -14.92 2.62
CA LEU A 401 -11.59 -15.16 2.83
C LEU A 401 -12.47 -13.95 2.44
N LEU A 402 -11.90 -12.87 1.95
CA LEU A 402 -12.67 -11.68 1.58
C LEU A 402 -13.39 -11.91 0.23
N PRO A 403 -14.74 -11.89 0.19
CA PRO A 403 -15.48 -12.02 -1.04
C PRO A 403 -15.23 -10.84 -1.97
N SER A 404 -15.24 -11.10 -3.27
CA SER A 404 -15.18 -10.04 -4.27
C SER A 404 -16.34 -9.05 -4.07
N GLY A 405 -16.05 -7.76 -4.12
CA GLY A 405 -17.04 -6.69 -3.94
C GLY A 405 -17.39 -6.36 -2.49
N VAL A 406 -16.68 -6.91 -1.51
CA VAL A 406 -16.75 -6.48 -0.12
C VAL A 406 -15.52 -5.65 0.20
N HIS A 407 -15.74 -4.46 0.75
CA HIS A 407 -14.70 -3.53 1.18
C HIS A 407 -14.69 -3.41 2.69
N ILE A 408 -13.50 -3.43 3.27
CA ILE A 408 -13.29 -3.29 4.71
C ILE A 408 -12.32 -2.14 4.95
N SER A 409 -12.68 -1.25 5.86
CA SER A 409 -11.78 -0.20 6.35
C SER A 409 -11.82 -0.12 7.86
N TYR A 410 -10.75 0.41 8.45
CA TYR A 410 -10.57 0.46 9.89
C TYR A 410 -10.31 1.89 10.35
N GLU A 411 -10.93 2.25 11.47
CA GLU A 411 -10.60 3.45 12.23
C GLU A 411 -10.17 3.02 13.64
N SER A 412 -8.99 3.44 14.07
CA SER A 412 -8.39 3.05 15.35
C SER A 412 -8.62 4.12 16.41
N GLN A 413 -9.18 3.73 17.56
CA GLN A 413 -9.42 4.59 18.72
C GLN A 413 -8.55 4.11 19.89
N CYS A 414 -7.31 4.61 19.94
CA CYS A 414 -6.26 4.10 20.84
C CYS A 414 -6.23 4.76 22.23
N GLY A 415 -7.12 5.72 22.51
CA GLY A 415 -7.23 6.37 23.82
C GLY A 415 -6.17 7.45 24.08
N ASP A 416 -5.45 7.91 23.06
CA ASP A 416 -4.50 9.01 23.18
C ASP A 416 -5.20 10.32 22.72
N PRO A 417 -5.45 11.27 23.65
CA PRO A 417 -6.19 12.49 23.31
C PRO A 417 -5.43 13.46 22.39
N GLU A 418 -4.12 13.28 22.21
CA GLU A 418 -3.28 14.18 21.39
C GLU A 418 -3.14 13.73 19.93
N LYS A 419 -3.51 12.49 19.59
CA LYS A 419 -3.50 12.02 18.20
C LYS A 419 -4.86 12.16 17.56
N ARG A 420 -4.87 12.76 16.35
CA ARG A 420 -6.06 12.92 15.51
C ARG A 420 -6.82 11.58 15.41
N GLN A 421 -8.02 11.54 15.96
CA GLN A 421 -9.00 10.50 15.67
C GLN A 421 -9.29 10.54 14.17
N GLY A 422 -9.19 9.38 13.51
CA GLY A 422 -9.75 9.24 12.17
C GLY A 422 -8.79 8.92 11.03
N GLU A 423 -7.59 8.36 11.26
CA GLU A 423 -6.86 7.74 10.15
C GLU A 423 -7.53 6.41 9.80
N THR A 424 -8.24 6.40 8.67
CA THR A 424 -8.79 5.18 8.07
C THR A 424 -7.68 4.46 7.30
N GLY A 425 -7.56 3.15 7.49
CA GLY A 425 -6.57 2.30 6.82
C GLY A 425 -7.10 0.92 6.49
N ASP A 426 -6.30 0.13 5.79
CA ASP A 426 -6.62 -1.26 5.44
C ASP A 426 -6.52 -2.22 6.64
N ARG A 427 -6.06 -1.75 7.78
CA ARG A 427 -5.98 -2.46 9.06
C ARG A 427 -6.03 -1.48 10.23
N GLY A 428 -6.60 -1.92 11.37
CA GLY A 428 -6.59 -1.15 12.59
C GLY A 428 -5.28 -1.33 13.36
N GLN A 429 -4.62 -0.26 13.80
CA GLN A 429 -3.39 -0.35 14.58
C GLN A 429 -3.38 0.64 15.73
N CYS A 430 -3.07 0.12 16.94
CA CYS A 430 -2.79 0.92 18.13
C CYS A 430 -1.41 0.57 18.67
N ASN A 431 -0.55 1.57 18.84
CA ASN A 431 0.79 1.41 19.41
C ASN A 431 0.80 1.78 20.89
N HIS A 432 1.79 1.25 21.64
CA HIS A 432 2.01 1.54 23.08
C HIS A 432 0.79 1.24 23.97
N VAL A 433 0.02 0.21 23.61
CA VAL A 433 -1.12 -0.25 24.42
C VAL A 433 -0.61 -0.87 25.72
N ARG A 434 -1.02 -0.29 26.85
CA ARG A 434 -0.62 -0.75 28.19
C ARG A 434 -1.43 -2.00 28.59
N ILE A 435 -0.90 -2.74 29.54
CA ILE A 435 -1.66 -3.83 30.20
C ILE A 435 -2.97 -3.26 30.77
N ASN A 436 -4.06 -3.98 30.61
CA ASN A 436 -5.42 -3.61 31.01
C ASN A 436 -6.00 -2.38 30.30
N GLN A 437 -5.28 -1.73 29.40
CA GLN A 437 -5.83 -0.66 28.57
C GLN A 437 -6.78 -1.24 27.53
N MET A 438 -7.96 -0.63 27.42
CA MET A 438 -8.94 -0.94 26.38
C MET A 438 -8.74 -0.01 25.17
N VAL A 439 -8.70 -0.58 23.98
CA VAL A 439 -8.69 0.12 22.70
C VAL A 439 -9.88 -0.33 21.87
N ASN A 440 -10.37 0.55 21.00
CA ASN A 440 -11.48 0.26 20.11
C ASN A 440 -11.04 0.39 18.65
N PHE A 441 -11.59 -0.49 17.83
CA PHE A 441 -11.47 -0.42 16.38
C PHE A 441 -12.87 -0.32 15.79
N LEU A 442 -13.10 0.67 14.96
CA LEU A 442 -14.31 0.81 14.19
C LEU A 442 -14.06 0.19 12.81
N VAL A 443 -14.67 -0.95 12.57
CA VAL A 443 -14.55 -1.69 11.31
C VAL A 443 -15.75 -1.35 10.44
N THR A 444 -15.50 -0.72 9.30
CA THR A 444 -16.56 -0.39 8.32
C THR A 444 -16.57 -1.44 7.23
N LEU A 445 -17.73 -2.08 7.05
CA LEU A 445 -18.01 -3.10 6.06
C LEU A 445 -18.98 -2.55 5.00
N GLN A 446 -18.65 -2.68 3.72
CA GLN A 446 -19.51 -2.24 2.61
C GLN A 446 -19.47 -3.28 1.49
N ALA A 447 -20.65 -3.63 0.94
CA ALA A 447 -20.77 -4.52 -0.19
C ALA A 447 -21.21 -3.77 -1.45
N THR A 448 -20.60 -4.08 -2.59
CA THR A 448 -20.93 -3.56 -3.93
C THR A 448 -21.70 -4.56 -4.77
N HIS A 449 -21.66 -5.85 -4.39
CA HIS A 449 -22.34 -6.95 -5.08
C HIS A 449 -23.05 -7.86 -4.08
N CYS A 450 -24.06 -8.57 -4.56
CA CYS A 450 -24.77 -9.58 -3.77
C CYS A 450 -23.90 -10.81 -3.58
N LEU A 451 -23.85 -11.30 -2.37
CA LEU A 451 -23.27 -12.60 -2.05
C LEU A 451 -24.30 -13.69 -2.34
N THR A 452 -23.88 -14.76 -2.98
CA THR A 452 -24.74 -15.92 -3.31
C THR A 452 -25.07 -16.74 -2.06
N GLU A 453 -24.14 -16.79 -1.12
CA GLU A 453 -24.26 -17.50 0.16
C GLU A 453 -23.69 -16.65 1.30
N PRO A 454 -24.12 -16.90 2.56
CA PRO A 454 -23.50 -16.27 3.72
C PRO A 454 -22.01 -16.56 3.78
N HIS A 455 -21.21 -15.54 4.07
CA HIS A 455 -19.76 -15.66 4.16
C HIS A 455 -19.26 -15.46 5.58
N LEU A 456 -18.25 -16.24 5.98
CA LEU A 456 -17.59 -16.10 7.28
C LEU A 456 -16.31 -15.32 7.12
N LEU A 457 -16.24 -14.14 7.68
CA LEU A 457 -15.05 -13.34 7.79
C LEU A 457 -14.45 -13.49 9.19
N ARG A 458 -13.13 -13.62 9.27
CA ARG A 458 -12.40 -13.70 10.54
C ARG A 458 -11.53 -12.47 10.72
N PHE A 459 -11.67 -11.85 11.87
CA PHE A 459 -10.84 -10.74 12.32
C PHE A 459 -10.05 -11.19 13.52
N ARG A 460 -8.75 -10.95 13.52
CA ARG A 460 -7.87 -11.30 14.63
C ARG A 460 -6.98 -10.13 15.04
N ALA A 461 -6.68 -10.06 16.33
CA ALA A 461 -5.61 -9.22 16.81
C ALA A 461 -4.28 -9.97 16.63
N ARG A 462 -3.44 -9.52 15.69
CA ARG A 462 -2.18 -10.23 15.35
C ARG A 462 -1.28 -10.39 16.57
N GLY A 463 -0.77 -11.59 16.80
CA GLY A 463 0.04 -11.96 17.94
C GLY A 463 -0.76 -12.43 19.17
N PHE A 464 -2.11 -12.47 19.04
CA PHE A 464 -3.03 -13.02 20.03
C PHE A 464 -3.87 -14.14 19.40
N SER A 465 -4.45 -15.02 20.20
CA SER A 465 -5.13 -16.20 19.70
C SER A 465 -6.61 -15.99 19.41
N GLU A 466 -7.20 -14.95 19.99
CA GLU A 466 -8.63 -14.70 19.87
C GLU A 466 -9.00 -14.11 18.53
N GLU A 467 -10.15 -14.51 18.01
CA GLU A 467 -10.70 -14.03 16.77
C GLU A 467 -12.17 -13.62 16.92
N LEU A 468 -12.56 -12.64 16.11
CA LEU A 468 -13.96 -12.28 15.90
C LEU A 468 -14.43 -12.91 14.59
N THR A 469 -15.48 -13.68 14.65
CA THR A 469 -16.15 -14.24 13.48
C THR A 469 -17.35 -13.37 13.09
N VAL A 470 -17.37 -12.90 11.85
CA VAL A 470 -18.47 -12.12 11.29
C VAL A 470 -19.19 -12.96 10.22
N GLU A 471 -20.46 -13.27 10.50
CA GLU A 471 -21.37 -13.89 9.53
C GLU A 471 -21.91 -12.78 8.61
N LEU A 472 -21.43 -12.71 7.39
CA LEU A 472 -21.77 -11.66 6.44
C LEU A 472 -22.90 -12.11 5.51
N HIS A 473 -23.97 -11.34 5.50
CA HIS A 473 -25.11 -11.49 4.62
C HIS A 473 -25.30 -10.23 3.77
N THR A 474 -25.93 -10.35 2.62
CA THR A 474 -26.34 -9.20 1.80
C THR A 474 -27.85 -9.17 1.60
N LEU A 475 -28.42 -7.98 1.62
CA LEU A 475 -29.83 -7.73 1.31
C LEU A 475 -29.97 -7.48 -0.19
N CYS A 476 -30.40 -8.50 -0.90
CA CYS A 476 -30.52 -8.47 -2.36
C CYS A 476 -31.97 -8.63 -2.87
N ASP A 477 -32.88 -8.96 -1.97
CA ASP A 477 -34.29 -9.16 -2.27
C ASP A 477 -35.20 -8.32 -1.38
N CYS A 478 -36.35 -7.95 -1.89
CA CYS A 478 -37.38 -7.32 -1.11
C CYS A 478 -38.11 -8.34 -0.23
N ASN A 479 -38.38 -7.97 1.02
CA ASN A 479 -39.17 -8.81 1.92
C ASN A 479 -40.65 -8.52 1.69
N CYS A 480 -41.19 -8.95 0.56
CA CYS A 480 -42.61 -8.80 0.24
C CYS A 480 -43.38 -10.00 0.78
N ASN A 481 -43.84 -9.90 2.05
CA ASN A 481 -44.65 -10.96 2.68
C ASN A 481 -46.07 -11.10 2.09
N ASP A 482 -46.45 -10.21 1.19
CA ASP A 482 -47.76 -10.08 0.51
C ASP A 482 -47.79 -10.80 -0.85
N THR A 483 -46.84 -11.69 -1.16
CA THR A 483 -46.88 -12.50 -2.37
C THR A 483 -48.06 -13.42 -2.33
N GLN A 484 -49.08 -13.06 -3.11
CA GLN A 484 -50.29 -13.88 -3.27
C GLN A 484 -50.26 -14.61 -4.61
N LEU A 485 -50.26 -15.94 -4.55
CA LEU A 485 -50.46 -16.80 -5.72
C LEU A 485 -51.90 -16.74 -6.15
N GLN A 486 -52.17 -16.47 -7.43
CA GLN A 486 -53.53 -16.30 -7.98
C GLN A 486 -54.31 -15.18 -7.27
N ALA A 487 -53.69 -13.99 -7.20
CA ALA A 487 -54.29 -12.85 -6.47
C ALA A 487 -55.58 -12.37 -7.17
N PRO A 488 -56.71 -12.20 -6.45
CA PRO A 488 -57.95 -11.69 -7.04
C PRO A 488 -57.73 -10.32 -7.70
N HIS A 489 -56.81 -9.52 -7.18
CA HIS A 489 -56.48 -8.18 -7.69
C HIS A 489 -55.80 -8.22 -9.06
N CYS A 490 -55.22 -9.36 -9.45
CA CYS A 490 -54.62 -9.59 -10.75
C CYS A 490 -55.59 -10.34 -11.67
N SER A 491 -56.70 -9.68 -12.01
CA SER A 491 -57.79 -10.20 -12.86
C SER A 491 -58.29 -11.58 -12.43
N ASP A 492 -58.75 -11.65 -11.19
CA ASP A 492 -59.35 -12.87 -10.59
C ASP A 492 -58.45 -14.11 -10.65
N GLY A 493 -57.17 -13.92 -10.36
CA GLY A 493 -56.22 -15.00 -10.26
C GLY A 493 -55.42 -15.32 -11.54
N LEU A 494 -55.49 -14.45 -12.55
CA LEU A 494 -54.68 -14.54 -13.77
C LEU A 494 -53.26 -13.99 -13.64
N GLY A 495 -52.83 -13.71 -12.40
CA GLY A 495 -51.47 -13.29 -12.06
C GLY A 495 -51.16 -13.49 -10.59
N HIS A 496 -49.88 -13.35 -10.26
CA HIS A 496 -49.37 -13.35 -8.91
C HIS A 496 -49.09 -11.91 -8.49
N LEU A 497 -49.55 -11.51 -7.30
CA LEU A 497 -49.19 -10.20 -6.73
C LEU A 497 -47.88 -10.34 -5.97
N GLN A 498 -46.89 -9.53 -6.33
CA GLN A 498 -45.64 -9.43 -5.60
C GLN A 498 -45.19 -7.97 -5.47
N CYS A 499 -44.95 -7.53 -4.25
CA CYS A 499 -44.56 -6.16 -3.95
C CYS A 499 -45.45 -5.09 -4.59
N GLY A 500 -46.76 -5.30 -4.59
CA GLY A 500 -47.75 -4.38 -5.16
C GLY A 500 -47.85 -4.36 -6.69
N VAL A 501 -47.19 -5.29 -7.39
CA VAL A 501 -47.23 -5.44 -8.85
C VAL A 501 -47.73 -6.82 -9.23
N CYS A 502 -48.59 -6.90 -10.24
CA CYS A 502 -49.05 -8.14 -10.81
C CYS A 502 -48.05 -8.72 -11.80
N SER A 503 -47.65 -9.97 -11.59
CA SER A 503 -46.90 -10.79 -12.54
C SER A 503 -47.88 -11.77 -13.19
N CYS A 504 -48.16 -11.58 -14.47
CA CYS A 504 -49.20 -12.31 -15.18
C CYS A 504 -48.80 -13.75 -15.52
N VAL A 505 -49.78 -14.66 -15.54
CA VAL A 505 -49.57 -16.01 -16.06
C VAL A 505 -49.26 -15.95 -17.56
N PRO A 506 -48.55 -16.97 -18.15
CA PRO A 506 -48.28 -17.01 -19.59
C PRO A 506 -49.54 -16.81 -20.43
N GLY A 507 -49.45 -15.94 -21.44
CA GLY A 507 -50.59 -15.62 -22.34
C GLY A 507 -51.50 -14.53 -21.82
N ARG A 508 -51.23 -13.92 -20.66
CA ARG A 508 -51.93 -12.74 -20.14
C ARG A 508 -50.99 -11.55 -20.05
N LEU A 509 -51.55 -10.37 -20.27
CA LEU A 509 -50.84 -9.09 -20.32
C LEU A 509 -51.63 -7.98 -19.65
N GLY A 510 -51.00 -6.86 -19.49
CA GLY A 510 -51.58 -5.68 -18.82
C GLY A 510 -51.13 -5.55 -17.38
N ARG A 511 -51.39 -4.39 -16.78
CA ARG A 511 -50.96 -4.05 -15.43
C ARG A 511 -51.61 -4.92 -14.35
N LEU A 512 -52.84 -5.32 -14.60
CA LEU A 512 -53.65 -6.20 -13.74
C LEU A 512 -53.92 -7.57 -14.39
N CYS A 513 -53.17 -7.94 -15.45
CA CYS A 513 -53.34 -9.15 -16.24
C CYS A 513 -54.72 -9.20 -16.97
N GLU A 514 -55.25 -8.05 -17.31
CA GLU A 514 -56.62 -7.86 -17.76
C GLU A 514 -56.89 -8.31 -19.21
N CYS A 515 -55.87 -8.46 -20.08
CA CYS A 515 -56.10 -8.91 -21.46
C CYS A 515 -55.28 -10.14 -21.81
N SER A 516 -55.72 -10.86 -22.88
CA SER A 516 -54.96 -12.00 -23.41
C SER A 516 -54.02 -11.56 -24.54
N GLU A 517 -52.96 -12.34 -24.74
CA GLU A 517 -52.00 -12.14 -25.82
C GLU A 517 -52.60 -12.23 -27.20
N ALA A 518 -53.68 -13.00 -27.35
CA ALA A 518 -54.46 -13.15 -28.56
C ALA A 518 -55.23 -11.86 -28.95
N GLU A 519 -55.55 -10.98 -28.01
CA GLU A 519 -56.27 -9.73 -28.18
C GLU A 519 -55.38 -8.56 -28.59
N LEU A 520 -54.06 -8.72 -28.52
CA LEU A 520 -53.04 -7.66 -28.74
C LEU A 520 -53.16 -7.03 -30.14
N SER A 521 -53.62 -7.75 -31.15
CA SER A 521 -53.67 -7.32 -32.57
C SER A 521 -55.03 -6.79 -32.98
N SER A 522 -55.96 -6.49 -32.03
CA SER A 522 -57.29 -5.95 -32.37
C SER A 522 -57.15 -4.44 -32.69
N PRO A 523 -57.67 -3.98 -33.88
CA PRO A 523 -57.60 -2.57 -34.28
C PRO A 523 -58.33 -1.63 -33.32
N ASP A 524 -59.31 -2.12 -32.59
CA ASP A 524 -60.06 -1.36 -31.59
C ASP A 524 -59.23 -1.04 -30.36
N LEU A 525 -58.32 -1.95 -29.94
CA LEU A 525 -57.41 -1.73 -28.84
C LEU A 525 -56.26 -0.82 -29.24
N GLU A 526 -55.78 -0.86 -30.49
CA GLU A 526 -54.73 0.04 -30.99
C GLU A 526 -55.18 1.51 -31.02
N SER A 527 -56.47 1.76 -31.24
CA SER A 527 -57.03 3.13 -31.28
C SER A 527 -56.78 3.88 -29.94
N GLY A 528 -56.83 3.18 -28.81
CA GLY A 528 -56.55 3.75 -27.49
C GLY A 528 -55.12 4.17 -27.28
N CYS A 529 -54.17 3.65 -28.09
CA CYS A 529 -52.74 3.92 -28.03
C CYS A 529 -52.22 4.93 -29.06
N ARG A 530 -53.15 5.55 -29.84
CA ARG A 530 -52.78 6.61 -30.83
C ARG A 530 -53.32 7.96 -30.38
N ALA A 531 -52.69 9.01 -30.86
CA ALA A 531 -53.21 10.36 -30.68
C ALA A 531 -54.58 10.53 -31.35
N SER A 532 -55.39 11.44 -30.84
CA SER A 532 -56.82 11.65 -31.19
C SER A 532 -57.10 11.82 -32.68
N ASN A 533 -56.07 11.99 -33.52
CA ASN A 533 -56.17 12.13 -34.99
C ASN A 533 -55.93 10.82 -35.74
N GLY A 534 -55.71 9.70 -35.08
CA GLY A 534 -55.48 8.38 -35.67
C GLY A 534 -54.18 8.23 -36.52
N THR A 535 -53.49 9.29 -36.76
CA THR A 535 -52.28 9.37 -37.59
C THR A 535 -51.02 9.61 -36.76
N GLY A 536 -50.47 8.58 -36.17
CA GLY A 536 -49.24 8.68 -35.41
C GLY A 536 -48.69 7.30 -35.03
N PRO A 537 -47.42 7.18 -34.63
CA PRO A 537 -46.94 5.93 -34.15
C PRO A 537 -47.67 5.51 -32.86
N LEU A 538 -47.83 4.21 -32.67
CA LEU A 538 -48.37 3.65 -31.44
C LEU A 538 -47.55 4.12 -30.26
N CYS A 539 -48.20 4.62 -29.19
CA CYS A 539 -47.54 5.11 -27.97
C CYS A 539 -46.38 6.07 -28.27
N SER A 540 -46.55 6.96 -29.23
CA SER A 540 -45.53 7.92 -29.69
C SER A 540 -44.18 7.30 -30.08
N GLY A 541 -44.16 5.99 -30.39
CA GLY A 541 -42.95 5.24 -30.70
C GLY A 541 -42.04 4.96 -29.47
N ARG A 542 -42.51 5.29 -28.26
CA ARG A 542 -41.74 5.20 -27.01
C ARG A 542 -42.40 4.28 -25.98
N GLY A 543 -43.22 3.38 -26.41
CA GLY A 543 -43.89 2.43 -25.55
C GLY A 543 -44.51 1.29 -26.37
N ARG A 544 -45.10 0.35 -25.69
CA ARG A 544 -45.82 -0.77 -26.27
C ARG A 544 -47.27 -0.61 -25.93
N CYS A 545 -48.12 -0.72 -26.96
CA CYS A 545 -49.54 -0.75 -26.72
C CYS A 545 -49.92 -2.14 -26.15
N GLN A 546 -50.45 -2.14 -24.95
CA GLN A 546 -50.98 -3.35 -24.30
C GLN A 546 -52.39 -3.10 -23.81
N CYS A 547 -53.34 -3.97 -24.22
CA CYS A 547 -54.72 -3.88 -23.76
C CYS A 547 -55.35 -2.49 -23.98
N GLY A 548 -55.08 -1.82 -25.10
CA GLY A 548 -55.61 -0.49 -25.41
C GLY A 548 -54.98 0.68 -24.61
N ARG A 549 -53.91 0.40 -23.90
CA ARG A 549 -53.14 1.39 -23.12
C ARG A 549 -51.68 1.32 -23.48
N CYS A 550 -51.02 2.47 -23.46
CA CYS A 550 -49.62 2.53 -23.65
C CYS A 550 -48.90 2.21 -22.33
N THR A 551 -48.00 1.22 -22.44
CA THR A 551 -46.96 0.98 -21.41
C THR A 551 -45.69 1.59 -21.94
N CYS A 552 -45.24 2.67 -21.30
CA CYS A 552 -44.09 3.42 -21.74
C CYS A 552 -42.80 2.64 -21.50
N SER A 553 -41.87 2.74 -22.44
CA SER A 553 -40.54 2.10 -22.33
C SER A 553 -39.50 3.11 -21.80
N GLY A 554 -38.52 2.64 -21.02
CA GLY A 554 -37.47 3.47 -20.50
C GLY A 554 -37.95 4.54 -19.50
N GLN A 555 -37.60 5.77 -19.75
CA GLN A 555 -37.97 6.94 -18.93
C GLN A 555 -39.06 7.78 -19.62
N SER A 556 -39.86 7.20 -20.47
CA SER A 556 -40.99 7.89 -21.09
C SER A 556 -42.19 7.88 -20.18
N SER A 557 -43.02 8.95 -20.23
CA SER A 557 -44.22 9.13 -19.43
C SER A 557 -45.37 9.73 -20.28
N GLY A 558 -46.56 9.81 -19.70
CA GLY A 558 -47.76 10.27 -20.40
C GLY A 558 -48.66 9.14 -20.88
N ARG A 559 -49.94 9.46 -21.18
CA ARG A 559 -50.95 8.49 -21.56
C ARG A 559 -50.61 7.76 -22.86
N LEU A 560 -49.92 8.42 -23.77
CA LEU A 560 -49.45 7.94 -25.05
C LEU A 560 -47.91 7.88 -25.13
N CYS A 561 -47.20 7.93 -24.01
CA CYS A 561 -45.75 8.00 -23.89
C CYS A 561 -45.17 9.20 -24.67
N GLU A 562 -45.90 10.28 -24.68
CA GLU A 562 -45.54 11.49 -25.39
C GLU A 562 -44.36 12.25 -24.76
N CYS A 563 -44.14 12.09 -23.44
CA CYS A 563 -43.06 12.64 -22.71
C CYS A 563 -41.84 11.71 -22.69
N ASP A 564 -40.66 12.25 -22.94
CA ASP A 564 -39.38 11.54 -22.84
C ASP A 564 -38.53 12.15 -21.71
N ASP A 565 -38.57 11.50 -20.56
CA ASP A 565 -37.87 11.92 -19.39
C ASP A 565 -36.39 11.48 -19.42
N ALA A 566 -35.93 10.81 -20.50
CA ALA A 566 -34.50 10.50 -20.74
C ALA A 566 -33.82 11.46 -21.71
N SER A 567 -34.62 12.27 -22.44
CA SER A 567 -34.10 13.18 -23.47
C SER A 567 -33.60 14.51 -22.91
N CYS A 568 -33.69 14.74 -21.61
CA CYS A 568 -33.10 15.90 -20.98
C CYS A 568 -31.60 15.91 -21.15
N GLU A 569 -31.05 17.11 -21.19
CA GLU A 569 -29.60 17.31 -21.29
C GLU A 569 -28.88 16.71 -20.08
N ARG A 570 -27.66 16.19 -20.36
CA ARG A 570 -26.80 15.61 -19.35
C ARG A 570 -25.58 16.48 -19.16
N HIS A 571 -25.18 16.65 -17.91
CA HIS A 571 -23.90 17.23 -17.56
C HIS A 571 -23.01 16.16 -16.93
N GLU A 572 -21.81 15.96 -17.44
CA GLU A 572 -20.88 14.88 -17.04
C GLU A 572 -21.51 13.46 -17.06
N GLY A 573 -22.42 13.21 -18.01
CA GLY A 573 -23.13 11.94 -18.14
C GLY A 573 -24.32 11.77 -17.21
N ILE A 574 -24.56 12.69 -16.29
CA ILE A 574 -25.65 12.66 -15.30
C ILE A 574 -26.84 13.46 -15.84
N LEU A 575 -28.03 12.87 -15.82
CA LEU A 575 -29.28 13.50 -16.27
C LEU A 575 -29.57 14.73 -15.41
N CYS A 576 -29.82 15.88 -16.05
CA CYS A 576 -30.02 17.17 -15.38
C CYS A 576 -28.91 17.49 -14.35
N GLY A 577 -27.65 16.99 -14.60
CA GLY A 577 -26.50 17.21 -13.73
C GLY A 577 -26.66 16.69 -12.31
N GLY A 578 -27.70 15.87 -12.02
CA GLY A 578 -28.02 15.43 -10.66
C GLY A 578 -28.64 16.51 -9.76
N PHE A 579 -28.89 17.72 -10.31
CA PHE A 579 -29.45 18.86 -9.55
C PHE A 579 -30.81 19.33 -10.07
N GLY A 580 -31.55 18.43 -10.71
CA GLY A 580 -32.87 18.67 -11.22
C GLY A 580 -33.54 17.34 -11.58
N HIS A 581 -34.84 17.41 -11.86
CA HIS A 581 -35.59 16.28 -12.42
C HIS A 581 -35.93 16.54 -13.87
N CYS A 582 -35.86 15.50 -14.67
CA CYS A 582 -36.26 15.57 -16.08
C CYS A 582 -37.78 15.38 -16.18
N GLN A 583 -38.46 16.29 -16.87
CA GLN A 583 -39.89 16.17 -17.20
C GLN A 583 -40.10 16.53 -18.66
N CYS A 584 -40.59 15.56 -19.44
CA CYS A 584 -40.86 15.74 -20.87
C CYS A 584 -39.71 16.37 -21.68
N GLY A 585 -38.47 15.96 -21.41
CA GLY A 585 -37.31 16.48 -22.14
C GLY A 585 -36.74 17.83 -21.65
N VAL A 586 -37.31 18.37 -20.56
CA VAL A 586 -36.84 19.62 -19.95
C VAL A 586 -36.39 19.36 -18.53
N CYS A 587 -35.18 19.82 -18.20
CA CYS A 587 -34.68 19.72 -16.83
C CYS A 587 -35.33 20.83 -15.98
N HIS A 588 -36.00 20.44 -14.91
CA HIS A 588 -36.46 21.33 -13.85
C HIS A 588 -35.45 21.32 -12.71
N CYS A 589 -34.70 22.38 -12.61
CA CYS A 589 -33.59 22.49 -11.67
C CYS A 589 -34.07 22.77 -10.24
N HIS A 590 -33.33 22.25 -9.25
CA HIS A 590 -33.53 22.57 -7.85
C HIS A 590 -33.21 24.04 -7.57
N ALA A 591 -33.63 24.56 -6.42
CA ALA A 591 -33.36 25.94 -6.01
C ALA A 591 -31.85 26.25 -6.09
N ASN A 592 -31.50 27.42 -6.59
CA ASN A 592 -30.14 27.92 -6.79
C ASN A 592 -29.32 27.15 -7.87
N ARG A 593 -30.01 26.46 -8.81
CA ARG A 593 -29.38 25.82 -9.98
C ARG A 593 -29.99 26.33 -11.25
N THR A 594 -29.19 26.51 -12.29
CA THR A 594 -29.60 26.98 -13.62
C THR A 594 -28.84 26.25 -14.70
N GLY A 595 -29.20 26.46 -15.96
CA GLY A 595 -28.60 25.74 -17.08
C GLY A 595 -29.58 24.75 -17.67
N ARG A 596 -29.29 24.29 -18.89
CA ARG A 596 -30.16 23.35 -19.61
C ARG A 596 -30.12 21.93 -19.03
N ALA A 597 -29.01 21.61 -18.36
CA ALA A 597 -28.79 20.37 -17.61
C ALA A 597 -28.62 20.64 -16.09
N CYS A 598 -29.09 21.79 -15.58
CA CYS A 598 -28.93 22.20 -14.17
C CYS A 598 -27.47 22.23 -13.68
N GLU A 599 -26.54 22.39 -14.61
CA GLU A 599 -25.12 22.30 -14.39
C GLU A 599 -24.55 23.53 -13.66
N CYS A 600 -25.25 24.64 -13.68
CA CYS A 600 -24.78 25.91 -13.13
C CYS A 600 -25.20 26.08 -11.67
N SER A 601 -24.26 26.35 -10.75
CA SER A 601 -24.54 26.91 -9.43
C SER A 601 -24.88 28.39 -9.56
N GLY A 602 -25.84 28.85 -8.80
CA GLY A 602 -26.14 30.30 -8.67
C GLY A 602 -25.13 31.03 -7.80
N ASP A 603 -24.22 30.35 -7.13
CA ASP A 603 -23.14 30.92 -6.35
C ASP A 603 -22.07 31.53 -7.28
N MET A 604 -21.48 32.63 -6.87
CA MET A 604 -20.43 33.33 -7.62
C MET A 604 -19.09 33.35 -6.89
N ASP A 605 -19.01 32.72 -5.72
CA ASP A 605 -17.82 32.79 -4.86
C ASP A 605 -16.54 32.31 -5.54
N GLY A 606 -16.65 31.29 -6.43
CA GLY A 606 -15.55 30.79 -7.21
C GLY A 606 -15.05 31.69 -8.34
N CYS A 607 -15.74 32.81 -8.60
CA CYS A 607 -15.38 33.81 -9.62
C CYS A 607 -14.85 35.11 -9.04
N VAL A 608 -14.90 35.29 -7.72
CA VAL A 608 -14.46 36.53 -7.06
C VAL A 608 -12.95 36.45 -6.80
N SER A 609 -12.21 37.41 -7.32
CA SER A 609 -10.78 37.52 -7.04
C SER A 609 -10.52 38.03 -5.62
N PRO A 610 -9.34 37.81 -5.04
CA PRO A 610 -8.95 38.34 -3.73
C PRO A 610 -9.08 39.88 -3.62
N GLU A 611 -9.04 40.57 -4.75
CA GLU A 611 -9.18 42.01 -4.87
C GLU A 611 -10.63 42.46 -5.09
N GLY A 612 -11.61 41.54 -5.07
CA GLY A 612 -13.06 41.82 -5.13
C GLY A 612 -13.64 41.98 -6.55
N GLY A 613 -12.86 41.70 -7.61
CA GLY A 613 -13.30 41.75 -9.01
C GLY A 613 -13.79 40.39 -9.51
N LEU A 614 -14.87 40.35 -10.32
CA LEU A 614 -15.28 39.10 -10.97
C LEU A 614 -14.29 38.75 -12.11
N CYS A 615 -13.70 37.54 -12.03
CA CYS A 615 -12.77 37.01 -13.01
C CYS A 615 -11.60 37.97 -13.36
N ASN A 616 -11.16 38.79 -12.41
CA ASN A 616 -10.18 39.89 -12.57
C ASN A 616 -10.47 40.84 -13.72
N GLY A 617 -11.75 40.99 -14.16
CA GLY A 617 -12.14 41.78 -15.29
C GLY A 617 -11.78 41.23 -16.67
N HIS A 618 -11.23 39.99 -16.73
CA HIS A 618 -10.74 39.34 -17.95
C HIS A 618 -11.54 38.11 -18.33
N GLY A 619 -12.76 37.98 -17.88
CA GLY A 619 -13.67 36.90 -18.20
C GLY A 619 -15.08 37.14 -17.68
N HIS A 620 -15.96 36.19 -17.98
CA HIS A 620 -17.33 36.16 -17.47
C HIS A 620 -17.49 35.01 -16.49
N CYS A 621 -18.13 35.24 -15.35
CA CYS A 621 -18.49 34.19 -14.43
C CYS A 621 -19.66 33.38 -14.98
N LYS A 622 -19.44 32.11 -15.23
CA LYS A 622 -20.47 31.19 -15.67
C LYS A 622 -20.40 29.92 -14.85
N CYS A 623 -21.48 29.55 -14.20
CA CYS A 623 -21.56 28.37 -13.37
C CYS A 623 -20.49 28.29 -12.27
N ASN A 624 -20.26 29.41 -11.56
CA ASN A 624 -19.25 29.55 -10.52
C ASN A 624 -17.80 29.29 -11.00
N ARG A 625 -17.56 29.48 -12.31
CA ARG A 625 -16.24 29.41 -12.93
C ARG A 625 -16.05 30.57 -13.89
N CYS A 626 -14.85 31.07 -13.96
CA CYS A 626 -14.50 32.08 -14.93
C CYS A 626 -14.30 31.50 -16.33
N GLU A 627 -15.05 31.98 -17.31
CA GLU A 627 -14.75 31.81 -18.75
C GLU A 627 -13.93 33.02 -19.20
N CYS A 628 -12.63 32.82 -19.39
CA CYS A 628 -11.70 33.90 -19.68
C CYS A 628 -11.81 34.37 -21.14
N PHE A 629 -11.54 35.66 -21.36
CA PHE A 629 -11.44 36.24 -22.69
C PHE A 629 -10.22 35.63 -23.42
N ALA A 630 -10.25 35.69 -24.76
CA ALA A 630 -9.17 35.14 -25.56
C ALA A 630 -7.80 35.70 -25.13
N GLY A 631 -6.86 34.82 -24.85
CA GLY A 631 -5.52 35.16 -24.38
C GLY A 631 -5.34 35.15 -22.84
N TYR A 632 -6.42 35.00 -22.07
CA TYR A 632 -6.35 34.88 -20.61
C TYR A 632 -6.69 33.45 -20.19
N TYR A 633 -6.09 32.98 -19.10
CA TYR A 633 -6.31 31.65 -18.52
C TYR A 633 -6.07 31.68 -16.99
N GLY A 634 -6.26 30.54 -16.34
CA GLY A 634 -6.27 30.44 -14.89
C GLY A 634 -7.69 30.40 -14.32
N ALA A 635 -7.82 29.97 -13.09
CA ALA A 635 -9.13 29.78 -12.44
C ALA A 635 -9.94 31.06 -12.32
N LEU A 636 -9.26 32.20 -12.22
CA LEU A 636 -9.83 33.55 -12.06
C LEU A 636 -9.42 34.47 -13.21
N CYS A 637 -8.94 33.91 -14.35
CA CYS A 637 -8.43 34.66 -15.51
C CYS A 637 -7.27 35.60 -15.17
N ASP A 638 -6.46 35.22 -14.24
CA ASP A 638 -5.33 35.95 -13.70
C ASP A 638 -4.04 35.74 -14.52
N GLN A 639 -4.03 34.80 -15.44
CA GLN A 639 -2.88 34.48 -16.28
C GLN A 639 -3.16 34.85 -17.74
N CYS A 640 -2.15 35.30 -18.44
CA CYS A 640 -2.25 35.68 -19.84
C CYS A 640 -1.25 34.93 -20.71
N SER A 641 -1.75 34.29 -21.79
CA SER A 641 -0.93 33.59 -22.77
C SER A 641 -0.56 34.56 -23.93
N GLY A 642 0.63 35.13 -23.85
CA GLY A 642 1.14 36.05 -24.88
C GLY A 642 1.09 37.52 -24.53
N CYS A 643 0.72 37.88 -23.29
CA CYS A 643 0.98 39.18 -22.76
C CYS A 643 2.49 39.32 -22.48
N LYS A 644 3.12 40.33 -23.10
CA LYS A 644 4.49 40.65 -22.77
C LYS A 644 4.54 41.05 -21.30
N THR A 645 5.49 40.47 -20.59
CA THR A 645 5.78 40.90 -19.20
C THR A 645 6.06 42.40 -19.20
N PRO A 646 5.87 43.13 -18.08
CA PRO A 646 6.26 44.53 -17.98
C PRO A 646 7.71 44.76 -18.47
N CYS A 647 8.61 43.82 -18.17
CA CYS A 647 10.00 43.87 -18.62
C CYS A 647 10.10 43.75 -20.15
N GLU A 648 9.40 42.78 -20.77
CA GLU A 648 9.42 42.61 -22.23
C GLU A 648 8.73 43.74 -23.00
N ARG A 649 7.71 44.39 -22.34
CA ARG A 649 6.98 45.50 -22.93
C ARG A 649 7.86 46.75 -23.09
N HIS A 650 8.72 47.03 -22.10
CA HIS A 650 9.53 48.22 -22.03
C HIS A 650 11.00 48.00 -22.43
N ARG A 651 11.40 46.72 -22.71
CA ARG A 651 12.75 46.32 -23.07
C ARG A 651 13.29 47.14 -24.27
N ASP A 652 12.56 47.15 -25.38
CA ASP A 652 13.03 47.75 -26.61
C ASP A 652 13.18 49.29 -26.48
N CYS A 653 12.33 49.97 -25.68
CA CYS A 653 12.46 51.36 -25.34
C CYS A 653 13.60 51.65 -24.36
N ALA A 654 13.82 50.77 -23.39
CA ALA A 654 14.94 50.87 -22.45
C ALA A 654 16.27 50.78 -23.22
N GLU A 655 16.40 49.79 -24.10
CA GLU A 655 17.61 49.55 -24.90
C GLU A 655 17.88 50.73 -25.88
N CYS A 656 16.87 51.19 -26.60
CA CYS A 656 17.00 52.23 -27.60
C CYS A 656 17.33 53.60 -26.97
N LYS A 657 16.63 53.98 -25.88
CA LYS A 657 16.88 55.28 -25.20
C LYS A 657 18.16 55.31 -24.38
N ALA A 658 18.61 54.20 -23.85
CA ALA A 658 19.83 54.12 -23.04
C ALA A 658 21.12 53.94 -23.87
N PHE A 659 21.05 53.14 -24.93
CA PHE A 659 22.24 52.70 -25.67
C PHE A 659 22.23 53.04 -27.17
N GLY A 660 21.09 53.51 -27.70
CA GLY A 660 20.96 53.77 -29.13
C GLY A 660 20.97 52.53 -30.03
N THR A 661 20.77 51.35 -29.44
CA THR A 661 20.74 50.03 -30.09
C THR A 661 19.37 49.37 -30.04
N GLY A 662 19.18 48.23 -30.67
CA GLY A 662 17.92 47.47 -30.65
C GLY A 662 16.97 47.76 -31.79
N PRO A 663 15.81 47.08 -31.85
CA PRO A 663 14.88 47.11 -32.97
C PRO A 663 14.30 48.47 -33.24
N LEU A 664 14.23 49.34 -32.25
CA LEU A 664 13.65 50.70 -32.32
C LEU A 664 14.71 51.82 -32.49
N ALA A 665 15.98 51.45 -32.67
CA ALA A 665 17.08 52.41 -32.73
C ALA A 665 16.93 53.51 -33.79
N THR A 666 16.25 53.24 -34.95
CA THR A 666 16.08 54.18 -36.06
C THR A 666 15.01 55.24 -35.77
N ASN A 667 13.99 54.95 -35.01
CA ASN A 667 12.86 55.83 -34.71
C ASN A 667 12.60 56.03 -33.20
N CYS A 668 13.65 55.86 -32.38
CA CYS A 668 13.58 55.82 -30.93
C CYS A 668 12.86 57.00 -30.23
N SER A 669 12.98 58.18 -30.83
CA SER A 669 12.33 59.40 -30.29
C SER A 669 10.82 59.39 -30.46
N VAL A 670 10.30 58.74 -31.48
CA VAL A 670 8.87 58.70 -31.82
C VAL A 670 8.23 57.45 -31.15
N ASP A 671 8.81 56.27 -31.36
CA ASP A 671 8.23 55.02 -30.90
C ASP A 671 8.28 54.86 -29.36
N CYS A 672 9.28 55.50 -28.71
CA CYS A 672 9.46 55.49 -27.26
C CYS A 672 9.22 56.88 -26.64
N ALA A 673 8.34 57.71 -27.24
CA ALA A 673 7.97 58.99 -26.67
C ALA A 673 7.36 58.89 -25.27
N HIS A 674 6.71 57.79 -24.95
CA HIS A 674 6.08 57.46 -23.66
C HIS A 674 7.05 56.98 -22.59
N ALA A 675 8.33 56.68 -22.93
CA ALA A 675 9.32 56.21 -21.97
C ALA A 675 10.40 57.30 -21.70
N ASN A 676 10.58 57.62 -20.43
CA ASN A 676 11.68 58.50 -19.97
C ASN A 676 12.75 57.64 -19.30
N VAL A 677 13.99 57.66 -19.81
CA VAL A 677 15.06 56.78 -19.37
C VAL A 677 16.14 57.61 -18.67
N THR A 678 16.49 57.17 -17.47
CA THR A 678 17.59 57.71 -16.66
C THR A 678 18.68 56.67 -16.49
N LEU A 679 19.93 57.02 -16.69
CA LEU A 679 21.06 56.17 -16.43
C LEU A 679 21.52 56.32 -14.98
N ALA A 680 21.61 55.24 -14.25
CA ALA A 680 22.05 55.25 -12.84
C ALA A 680 22.96 54.08 -12.49
N LEU A 681 23.99 54.38 -11.70
CA LEU A 681 24.93 53.41 -11.13
C LEU A 681 24.42 52.82 -9.78
N ALA A 682 23.11 52.55 -9.68
CA ALA A 682 22.54 51.98 -8.46
C ALA A 682 22.89 50.51 -8.31
N PRO A 683 23.17 49.97 -7.10
CA PRO A 683 23.38 48.52 -6.92
C PRO A 683 22.05 47.78 -7.19
N ILE A 684 22.16 46.60 -7.82
CA ILE A 684 21.01 45.69 -7.99
C ILE A 684 20.79 45.01 -6.62
N LEU A 685 19.74 45.41 -5.91
CA LEU A 685 19.51 45.02 -4.51
C LEU A 685 18.36 44.01 -4.36
N ASP A 686 17.52 43.80 -5.39
CA ASP A 686 16.33 42.93 -5.32
C ASP A 686 15.88 42.42 -6.68
N ASP A 687 14.89 41.53 -6.68
CA ASP A 687 14.31 40.89 -7.89
C ASP A 687 13.41 41.82 -8.71
N SER A 688 13.31 43.11 -8.37
CA SER A 688 12.49 44.09 -9.09
C SER A 688 13.12 44.58 -10.40
N TRP A 689 14.40 44.36 -10.62
CA TRP A 689 15.13 44.75 -11.83
C TRP A 689 14.89 43.81 -12.98
N CYS A 690 14.41 44.33 -14.11
CA CYS A 690 14.33 43.61 -15.37
C CYS A 690 15.74 43.26 -15.90
N LYS A 691 15.97 41.99 -16.23
CA LYS A 691 17.24 41.51 -16.73
C LYS A 691 17.07 41.09 -18.19
N GLU A 692 17.59 41.89 -19.11
CA GLU A 692 17.40 41.74 -20.53
C GLU A 692 18.73 41.74 -21.31
N ARG A 693 18.69 41.32 -22.56
CA ARG A 693 19.85 41.33 -23.45
C ARG A 693 19.65 42.27 -24.64
N THR A 694 20.68 43.02 -24.96
CA THR A 694 20.71 43.86 -26.17
C THR A 694 20.77 42.99 -27.44
N GLN A 695 20.56 43.58 -28.59
CA GLN A 695 20.67 42.89 -29.88
C GLN A 695 22.06 42.28 -30.11
N ASP A 696 23.11 42.86 -29.53
CA ASP A 696 24.51 42.37 -29.55
C ASP A 696 24.80 41.34 -28.45
N ASN A 697 23.73 40.76 -27.83
CA ASN A 697 23.81 39.75 -26.77
C ASN A 697 24.51 40.22 -25.47
N GLN A 698 24.60 41.51 -25.20
CA GLN A 698 25.14 42.09 -23.97
C GLN A 698 24.01 42.22 -22.94
N LEU A 699 24.28 41.87 -21.69
CA LEU A 699 23.33 41.93 -20.59
C LEU A 699 23.19 43.32 -20.06
N PHE A 700 21.94 43.83 -19.91
CA PHE A 700 21.64 45.06 -19.27
C PHE A 700 20.49 44.91 -18.27
N PHE A 701 20.40 45.85 -17.35
CA PHE A 701 19.36 45.84 -16.32
C PHE A 701 18.63 47.18 -16.32
N PHE A 702 17.29 47.08 -16.13
CA PHE A 702 16.48 48.28 -15.94
C PHE A 702 15.37 48.06 -14.92
N LEU A 703 14.97 49.16 -14.24
CA LEU A 703 13.91 49.17 -13.26
C LEU A 703 12.79 50.05 -13.78
N ILE A 704 11.54 49.60 -13.66
CA ILE A 704 10.34 50.36 -13.94
C ILE A 704 9.96 51.06 -12.65
N GLU A 705 10.07 52.43 -12.58
CA GLU A 705 9.88 53.18 -11.33
C GLU A 705 8.44 53.69 -11.17
N ASP A 706 7.79 54.08 -12.26
CA ASP A 706 6.43 54.59 -12.22
C ASP A 706 5.75 54.45 -13.60
N GLU A 707 4.48 54.09 -13.59
CA GLU A 707 3.64 53.96 -14.79
C GLU A 707 2.33 54.78 -14.55
N ALA A 708 2.43 56.08 -14.55
CA ALA A 708 1.28 56.96 -14.31
C ALA A 708 0.98 57.81 -15.52
N GLY A 709 -0.30 57.83 -15.94
CA GLY A 709 -0.77 58.75 -17.01
C GLY A 709 -0.24 58.52 -18.40
N GLY A 710 0.22 57.30 -18.72
CA GLY A 710 0.75 56.93 -20.06
C GLY A 710 2.23 57.27 -20.28
N MET A 711 2.95 57.73 -19.24
CA MET A 711 4.41 57.92 -19.25
C MET A 711 5.05 56.93 -18.29
N VAL A 712 6.12 56.27 -18.75
CA VAL A 712 6.88 55.28 -17.97
C VAL A 712 8.25 55.84 -17.65
N MET A 713 8.65 55.75 -16.39
CA MET A 713 9.99 56.11 -15.92
C MET A 713 10.84 54.82 -15.80
N LEU A 714 11.90 54.76 -16.60
CA LEU A 714 12.81 53.63 -16.64
C LEU A 714 14.20 54.08 -16.15
N ARG A 715 14.72 53.38 -15.17
CA ARG A 715 16.11 53.53 -14.71
C ARG A 715 16.96 52.42 -15.26
N VAL A 716 17.93 52.77 -16.10
CA VAL A 716 18.78 51.76 -16.82
C VAL A 716 20.23 51.83 -16.30
N ARG A 717 20.82 50.68 -16.05
CA ARG A 717 22.22 50.57 -15.65
C ARG A 717 23.09 50.56 -16.90
N PRO A 718 24.18 51.35 -16.99
CA PRO A 718 25.13 51.30 -18.11
C PRO A 718 25.76 49.94 -18.30
N LEU A 719 26.06 49.58 -19.54
CA LEU A 719 26.74 48.37 -19.93
C LEU A 719 28.16 48.37 -19.33
N GLU A 720 28.45 47.44 -18.40
CA GLU A 720 29.82 47.17 -17.97
C GLU A 720 30.46 46.23 -19.01
N LYS A 721 31.58 46.62 -19.56
CA LYS A 721 32.44 45.74 -20.36
C LYS A 721 33.09 44.76 -19.41
N GLY A 722 32.42 43.62 -19.14
CA GLY A 722 32.98 42.55 -18.35
C GLY A 722 34.13 41.91 -19.11
N ALA A 723 35.33 41.94 -18.49
CA ALA A 723 36.39 41.09 -18.95
C ALA A 723 35.97 39.61 -18.75
N ASP A 724 36.16 38.80 -19.74
CA ASP A 724 35.74 37.39 -19.80
C ASP A 724 36.64 36.55 -18.85
N HIS A 725 36.29 36.58 -17.55
CA HIS A 725 36.98 35.80 -16.54
C HIS A 725 36.53 34.34 -16.44
N THR A 726 35.53 33.97 -17.24
CA THR A 726 34.91 32.62 -17.16
C THR A 726 35.93 31.50 -17.52
N GLN A 727 36.81 31.77 -18.47
CA GLN A 727 37.83 30.78 -18.84
C GLN A 727 38.93 30.62 -17.75
N ILE A 728 39.26 31.67 -17.04
CA ILE A 728 40.27 31.62 -15.97
C ILE A 728 39.72 30.91 -14.72
N ILE A 729 38.45 31.11 -14.42
CA ILE A 729 37.76 30.45 -13.28
C ILE A 729 37.61 28.94 -13.55
N VAL A 730 37.19 28.56 -14.77
CA VAL A 730 37.06 27.14 -15.14
C VAL A 730 38.40 26.43 -15.12
N LEU A 731 39.49 27.03 -15.69
CA LEU A 731 40.83 26.46 -15.64
C LEU A 731 41.36 26.38 -14.19
N GLY A 732 41.06 27.35 -13.35
CA GLY A 732 41.42 27.34 -11.93
C GLY A 732 40.69 26.23 -11.13
N CYS A 733 39.41 26.05 -11.36
CA CYS A 733 38.63 24.99 -10.71
C CYS A 733 39.06 23.60 -11.14
N VAL A 734 39.29 23.38 -12.44
CA VAL A 734 39.78 22.08 -12.96
C VAL A 734 41.18 21.77 -12.42
N GLY A 735 42.06 22.75 -12.45
CA GLY A 735 43.39 22.61 -11.88
C GLY A 735 43.40 22.29 -10.39
N GLY A 736 42.52 22.94 -9.62
CA GLY A 736 42.28 22.68 -8.19
C GLY A 736 41.83 21.26 -7.90
N ILE A 737 40.82 20.77 -8.63
CA ILE A 737 40.28 19.41 -8.49
C ILE A 737 41.34 18.35 -8.81
N VAL A 738 42.15 18.56 -9.85
CA VAL A 738 43.23 17.63 -10.23
C VAL A 738 44.32 17.62 -9.18
N ALA A 739 44.71 18.80 -8.63
CA ALA A 739 45.69 18.90 -7.58
C ALA A 739 45.25 18.22 -6.27
N VAL A 740 43.94 18.40 -5.88
CA VAL A 740 43.35 17.73 -4.71
C VAL A 740 43.29 16.21 -4.93
N GLY A 741 42.90 15.77 -6.12
CA GLY A 741 42.86 14.36 -6.46
C GLY A 741 44.23 13.69 -6.40
N LEU A 742 45.26 14.32 -6.97
CA LEU A 742 46.65 13.85 -6.87
C LEU A 742 47.16 13.85 -5.43
N GLY A 743 46.81 14.88 -4.63
CA GLY A 743 47.12 14.95 -3.22
C GLY A 743 46.51 13.80 -2.41
N LEU A 744 45.25 13.47 -2.66
CA LEU A 744 44.56 12.35 -2.00
C LEU A 744 45.17 11.00 -2.39
N VAL A 745 45.50 10.78 -3.67
CA VAL A 745 46.18 9.56 -4.11
C VAL A 745 47.57 9.41 -3.49
N LEU A 746 48.33 10.51 -3.36
CA LEU A 746 49.64 10.49 -2.69
C LEU A 746 49.48 10.23 -1.19
N ALA A 747 48.51 10.86 -0.54
CA ALA A 747 48.22 10.64 0.89
C ALA A 747 47.76 9.19 1.15
N TYR A 748 46.91 8.65 0.28
CA TYR A 748 46.49 7.25 0.34
C TYR A 748 47.67 6.29 0.17
N ARG A 749 48.52 6.49 -0.84
CA ARG A 749 49.78 5.71 -1.06
C ARG A 749 50.71 5.77 0.14
N LEU A 750 50.92 6.97 0.71
CA LEU A 750 51.75 7.15 1.89
C LEU A 750 51.13 6.46 3.13
N SER A 751 49.84 6.53 3.28
CA SER A 751 49.09 5.87 4.37
C SER A 751 49.22 4.34 4.31
N VAL A 752 49.02 3.76 3.10
CA VAL A 752 49.19 2.33 2.87
C VAL A 752 50.63 1.92 3.14
N GLU A 753 51.64 2.67 2.66
CA GLU A 753 53.03 2.36 2.88
C GLU A 753 53.41 2.45 4.36
N ILE A 754 52.85 3.40 5.13
CA ILE A 754 53.06 3.52 6.57
C ILE A 754 52.33 2.38 7.31
N TYR A 755 51.16 1.99 6.86
CA TYR A 755 50.39 0.89 7.42
C TYR A 755 51.16 -0.42 7.23
N ASP A 756 51.57 -0.74 5.98
CA ASP A 756 52.31 -1.94 5.63
C ASP A 756 53.66 -2.04 6.38
N ARG A 757 54.38 -0.89 6.54
CA ARG A 757 55.61 -0.86 7.34
C ARG A 757 55.35 -1.04 8.84
N ARG A 758 54.15 -0.62 9.37
CA ARG A 758 53.78 -0.88 10.76
C ARG A 758 53.38 -2.34 10.98
N GLU A 759 52.65 -2.92 10.04
CA GLU A 759 52.23 -4.32 10.10
C GLU A 759 53.44 -5.26 9.94
N TYR A 760 54.35 -4.96 8.99
CA TYR A 760 55.61 -5.69 8.85
C TYR A 760 56.47 -5.65 10.11
N ARG A 761 56.52 -4.51 10.78
CA ARG A 761 57.26 -4.37 12.08
C ARG A 761 56.55 -5.09 13.23
N ARG A 762 55.20 -5.20 13.19
CA ARG A 762 54.44 -6.02 14.13
C ARG A 762 54.74 -7.51 13.89
N PHE A 763 54.67 -7.94 12.64
CA PHE A 763 54.99 -9.31 12.26
C PHE A 763 56.41 -9.71 12.63
N GLU A 764 57.37 -8.84 12.43
CA GLU A 764 58.79 -9.06 12.81
C GLU A 764 58.98 -9.13 14.35
N LYS A 765 58.22 -8.33 15.12
CA LYS A 765 58.19 -8.42 16.59
C LYS A 765 57.46 -9.66 17.10
N GLU A 766 56.45 -10.12 16.45
CA GLU A 766 55.75 -11.39 16.75
C GLU A 766 56.63 -12.60 16.40
N GLN A 767 57.32 -12.59 15.28
CA GLN A 767 58.33 -13.60 14.96
C GLN A 767 59.49 -13.65 15.99
N GLN A 768 59.93 -12.51 16.51
CA GLN A 768 60.96 -12.43 17.55
C GLN A 768 60.44 -12.86 18.93
N ARG A 769 59.12 -12.70 19.22
CA ARG A 769 58.48 -13.12 20.47
C ARG A 769 58.16 -14.62 20.47
N LEU A 770 57.77 -15.17 19.35
CA LEU A 770 57.63 -16.60 19.14
C LEU A 770 59.06 -17.08 18.87
N LYS A 771 59.73 -17.59 19.89
CA LYS A 771 61.02 -18.36 19.72
C LYS A 771 60.72 -19.60 18.89
N TRP A 772 60.61 -19.44 17.59
CA TRP A 772 60.42 -20.51 16.63
C TRP A 772 61.77 -21.25 16.56
N LYS A 773 61.89 -22.32 17.28
CA LYS A 773 62.94 -23.29 17.01
C LYS A 773 62.61 -23.90 15.66
N GLN A 774 63.51 -23.73 14.74
CA GLN A 774 63.44 -24.18 13.34
C GLN A 774 63.12 -25.68 13.17
N ASP A 775 63.28 -26.45 14.23
CA ASP A 775 63.13 -27.90 14.21
C ASP A 775 61.71 -28.42 14.43
N ASN A 776 60.74 -27.58 14.80
CA ASN A 776 59.34 -28.07 15.11
C ASN A 776 58.22 -27.38 14.31
N ASN A 777 58.53 -26.57 13.31
CA ASN A 777 57.48 -25.97 12.49
C ASN A 777 57.17 -26.84 11.29
N PRO A 778 55.93 -27.41 11.16
CA PRO A 778 55.57 -28.24 10.02
C PRO A 778 55.61 -27.52 8.66
N LEU A 779 55.60 -26.19 8.63
CA LEU A 779 55.67 -25.38 7.41
C LEU A 779 57.10 -25.24 6.84
N TYR A 780 58.16 -25.61 7.60
CA TYR A 780 59.55 -25.57 7.17
C TYR A 780 60.20 -26.92 6.97
N LYS A 781 59.45 -28.03 7.05
CA LYS A 781 59.95 -29.32 6.63
C LYS A 781 59.88 -29.37 5.10
N SER A 782 61.04 -29.37 4.49
CA SER A 782 61.19 -29.57 3.05
C SER A 782 60.46 -30.88 2.66
N ALA A 783 59.62 -30.82 1.62
CA ALA A 783 58.95 -32.02 1.08
C ALA A 783 59.87 -33.13 0.66
N ILE A 784 61.16 -32.90 0.60
CA ILE A 784 62.22 -33.87 0.23
C ILE A 784 62.58 -34.77 1.41
N THR A 785 62.26 -34.43 2.68
CA THR A 785 62.60 -35.20 3.86
C THR A 785 61.51 -36.17 4.33
N THR A 786 60.39 -36.25 3.64
CA THR A 786 59.22 -37.09 4.07
C THR A 786 58.97 -38.31 3.23
N THR A 787 59.80 -38.62 2.18
CA THR A 787 59.75 -39.87 1.44
C THR A 787 61.03 -40.69 1.70
N VAL A 788 61.13 -41.31 2.86
CA VAL A 788 62.01 -42.44 3.05
C VAL A 788 61.42 -43.61 2.31
N ASN A 789 61.96 -43.96 1.17
CA ASN A 789 61.63 -45.18 0.44
C ASN A 789 62.14 -46.39 1.25
N PRO A 790 61.34 -47.29 1.81
CA PRO A 790 61.77 -48.36 2.65
C PRO A 790 62.64 -49.41 1.91
N ARG A 791 62.83 -49.31 0.60
CA ARG A 791 63.66 -50.18 -0.18
C ARG A 791 65.11 -49.79 -0.30
N PHE A 792 65.57 -48.64 0.28
CA PHE A 792 66.94 -48.15 0.24
C PHE A 792 67.63 -48.14 1.60
N GLN A 793 67.15 -48.87 2.57
CA GLN A 793 67.87 -49.18 3.79
C GLN A 793 68.51 -50.61 3.73
N GLN A 794 69.34 -50.81 2.75
CA GLN A 794 70.29 -51.94 2.81
C GLN A 794 71.47 -51.56 1.97
N ALA A 795 72.51 -51.26 2.61
CA ALA A 795 73.89 -51.49 2.33
C ALA A 795 74.81 -50.38 2.78
N ASP A 796 75.65 -50.69 3.61
CA ASP A 796 77.10 -50.32 3.81
C ASP A 796 77.32 -49.41 5.02
N SER A 797 77.54 -50.15 6.07
CA SER A 797 78.76 -49.93 6.85
C SER A 797 79.92 -50.49 6.12
N PRO A 798 81.07 -49.81 5.98
CA PRO A 798 82.20 -50.28 6.67
C PRO A 798 83.07 -49.13 7.28
N THR A 799 83.48 -49.42 8.45
CA THR A 799 84.80 -49.22 9.03
C THR A 799 85.80 -48.30 8.25
N LEU A 800 86.14 -47.21 8.82
CA LEU A 800 87.41 -46.77 9.42
C LEU A 800 87.32 -45.35 9.94
#